data_f65b1baddacfb55a971ca51530bc8b10
#
_entry.id   f65b1baddacfb55a971ca51530bc8b10
#
_cell.length_a   1.000
_cell.length_b   1.000
_cell.length_c   1.000
_cell.angle_alpha   90.00
_cell.angle_beta   90.00
_cell.angle_gamma   90.00
#
_symmetry.space_group_name_H-M   'P 1'
#
loop_
_entity.id
_entity.type
_entity.pdbx_description
1 polymer ?
#
loop_
_entity_poly.entity_id
_entity_poly.type
_entity_poly.pdbx_seq_one_letter_code
_entity_poly.pdbx_strand_id
1 'polypeptide(L)'
;MKRLLLLFSFLLSLQQGFSQGWPSKYQGVMLQAFYWDSYEDTHWTKLQSQADVISRSFNSIWVQQSGYCNTGLDGKSMGYNPVWWFNQNSSFGTQEELKEMIAAFNAKNVAVIEDVVINHKSGDKDWCDFPEEEWKGKKLKWSLADICRDDEANEKFPVSGNYDTGDHFGYRDLDHKGENVQKNVKTYLQFLKEEMGYKGFRYDMVKGYGAEFIKIYNEDAKPEFSVGEYWDSNYDNVVGWIKGTGYTSAAFDFPLKYIINDAFGNGNWGALTSKGVAGDPNMSRYAVTFIDNHDTYRNENGEKLQNNILAANAFILAMPGTPCIFLPHWKAYQTELDKMIAARKEAGISNQSRIVSGKYYNGGYVTIVQGERSKIMVISGYPQGVDTEGYTLVSAGTTENPNYAFYKETNPAKDITVYVEANEQPLYLYAWTDNDSPLTDGYPGTLLTKKRQVGDKVFYYMTLKADRLNFLLNKGDDTTKTDDVRGITNDVFYTYNNRKATDNTAQYENERVIGEVDPLTFSNSETVAFFESPASWGKAACWAWDSHSNYTGGSWPGQQCEYIGKAANGNKIWKWTCNVTGTPENIMFNDGVATGTQKSNEYAFTNGGYYTMSERTGTGSNTDNLFEREIKGNVKSTLCLPFNISPTEAVQLDGKIYQLTGASDGVFTFKSCNSIEACKPYVFIANSTEKCLSPFRNKTVLSGNAIPATIGDYTFAGTMAKVTKVSTAETSCFIYTAADGSFVKANSNAGVVIPAYRCYFQTKSDAAAPAKMQFINESTGLSTLTLYEDDNIYTLQGVCLGRRSALSDLPKGIYICKGRKILK
;
A
#
# COMPACT_ATOMS: atom_id res chain seq x y z
N MET A 1 39.25 -4.47 9.46
CA MET A 1 38.60 -3.76 8.34
C MET A 1 37.33 -4.44 7.80
N LYS A 2 37.25 -5.75 7.58
CA LYS A 2 36.01 -6.42 7.07
C LYS A 2 34.79 -6.42 8.04
N ARG A 3 34.98 -6.30 9.35
CA ARG A 3 33.86 -6.18 10.32
C ARG A 3 33.32 -4.76 10.47
N LEU A 4 34.05 -3.74 10.07
CA LEU A 4 33.61 -2.34 10.09
C LEU A 4 32.76 -1.99 8.84
N LEU A 5 32.99 -2.66 7.71
CA LEU A 5 32.17 -2.47 6.50
C LEU A 5 30.79 -3.12 6.59
N LEU A 6 30.63 -4.21 7.39
CA LEU A 6 29.32 -4.84 7.62
C LEU A 6 28.45 -4.04 8.60
N LEU A 7 29.03 -3.27 9.51
CA LEU A 7 28.26 -2.36 10.37
C LEU A 7 27.80 -1.10 9.61
N PHE A 8 28.54 -0.65 8.60
CA PHE A 8 28.16 0.51 7.78
C PHE A 8 27.06 0.17 6.76
N SER A 9 27.00 -1.08 6.26
CA SER A 9 25.90 -1.52 5.37
C SER A 9 24.62 -1.83 6.13
N PHE A 10 24.66 -2.10 7.45
CA PHE A 10 23.46 -2.30 8.27
C PHE A 10 22.89 -0.97 8.83
N LEU A 11 23.69 0.08 8.86
CA LEU A 11 23.23 1.44 9.26
C LEU A 11 22.56 2.22 8.12
N LEU A 12 22.66 1.75 6.88
CA LEU A 12 21.99 2.36 5.72
C LEU A 12 20.57 1.82 5.45
N SER A 13 20.11 0.82 6.22
CA SER A 13 18.74 0.24 6.08
C SER A 13 17.73 0.70 7.14
N LEU A 14 18.12 1.64 8.00
CA LEU A 14 17.20 2.32 8.93
C LEU A 14 16.93 3.77 8.48
N GLN A 15 16.68 3.99 7.19
CA GLN A 15 15.91 5.15 6.79
C GLN A 15 14.46 4.86 7.18
N GLN A 16 14.08 5.33 8.37
CA GLN A 16 12.70 5.57 8.72
C GLN A 16 12.04 6.29 7.53
N GLY A 17 10.95 5.73 7.01
CA GLY A 17 10.20 6.34 5.93
C GLY A 17 9.66 7.70 6.39
N PHE A 18 10.45 8.75 6.20
CA PHE A 18 9.93 10.10 6.22
C PHE A 18 8.90 10.20 5.09
N SER A 19 7.79 10.82 5.37
CA SER A 19 6.78 11.16 4.38
C SER A 19 7.48 11.86 3.21
N GLN A 20 7.71 11.14 2.13
CA GLN A 20 8.21 11.73 0.89
C GLN A 20 6.99 12.37 0.24
N GLY A 21 6.85 13.65 0.31
CA GLY A 21 5.71 14.52 0.01
C GLY A 21 4.83 14.23 -1.21
N TRP A 22 5.08 13.12 -1.93
CA TRP A 22 4.22 12.57 -2.97
C TRP A 22 4.26 11.05 -2.94
N PRO A 23 3.09 10.35 -2.98
CA PRO A 23 3.04 8.90 -2.88
C PRO A 23 3.84 8.19 -3.97
N SER A 24 4.55 7.11 -3.61
CA SER A 24 5.25 6.25 -4.57
C SER A 24 4.25 5.44 -5.40
N LYS A 25 4.56 5.26 -6.69
CA LYS A 25 3.72 4.52 -7.65
C LYS A 25 2.27 5.02 -7.70
N TYR A 26 2.08 6.31 -7.49
CA TYR A 26 0.77 6.94 -7.50
C TYR A 26 0.17 6.90 -8.91
N GLN A 27 -1.00 6.29 -9.07
CA GLN A 27 -1.72 6.15 -10.34
C GLN A 27 -2.80 7.21 -10.52
N GLY A 28 -3.00 8.08 -9.53
CA GLY A 28 -4.06 9.08 -9.54
C GLY A 28 -3.79 10.23 -10.51
N VAL A 29 -4.88 10.93 -10.83
CA VAL A 29 -4.90 12.16 -11.63
C VAL A 29 -5.46 13.27 -10.74
N MET A 30 -4.85 14.45 -10.77
CA MET A 30 -5.27 15.65 -10.05
C MET A 30 -6.11 16.54 -10.96
N LEU A 31 -7.13 17.18 -10.39
CA LEU A 31 -7.84 18.29 -11.03
C LEU A 31 -7.46 19.58 -10.33
N GLN A 32 -6.94 20.59 -11.05
CA GLN A 32 -6.99 21.94 -10.56
C GLN A 32 -8.44 22.43 -10.69
N ALA A 33 -9.14 22.50 -9.54
CA ALA A 33 -10.59 22.66 -9.50
C ALA A 33 -11.04 24.12 -9.53
N PHE A 34 -10.22 25.02 -10.04
CA PHE A 34 -10.53 26.44 -10.17
C PHE A 34 -9.76 27.07 -11.34
N TYR A 35 -10.16 28.27 -11.71
CA TYR A 35 -9.46 29.18 -12.61
C TYR A 35 -9.60 30.62 -12.09
N TRP A 36 -8.87 31.58 -12.67
CA TRP A 36 -8.91 32.98 -12.21
C TRP A 36 -10.32 33.57 -12.33
N ASP A 37 -10.80 34.20 -11.28
CA ASP A 37 -12.16 34.79 -11.15
C ASP A 37 -13.30 33.72 -11.16
N SER A 38 -13.03 32.47 -10.84
CA SER A 38 -14.04 31.38 -10.85
C SER A 38 -14.97 31.37 -9.63
N TYR A 39 -15.17 32.50 -8.94
CA TYR A 39 -15.89 32.60 -7.67
C TYR A 39 -17.27 31.93 -7.66
N GLU A 40 -18.05 32.12 -8.73
CA GLU A 40 -19.37 31.51 -8.86
C GLU A 40 -19.32 30.01 -9.28
N ASP A 41 -18.39 29.69 -10.18
CA ASP A 41 -18.27 28.36 -10.76
C ASP A 41 -17.65 27.33 -9.78
N THR A 42 -16.81 27.80 -8.86
CA THR A 42 -16.04 26.98 -7.93
C THR A 42 -16.27 27.35 -6.46
N HIS A 43 -17.40 28.03 -6.17
CA HIS A 43 -17.92 28.21 -4.82
C HIS A 43 -17.95 26.85 -4.11
N TRP A 44 -17.65 26.79 -2.82
CA TRP A 44 -17.50 25.53 -2.09
C TRP A 44 -18.70 24.61 -2.25
N THR A 45 -19.91 25.13 -2.20
CA THR A 45 -21.15 24.36 -2.43
C THR A 45 -21.27 23.85 -3.87
N LYS A 46 -20.75 24.60 -4.86
CA LYS A 46 -20.73 24.17 -6.27
C LYS A 46 -19.75 23.01 -6.48
N LEU A 47 -18.55 23.10 -5.91
CA LEU A 47 -17.59 22.00 -5.95
C LEU A 47 -18.13 20.77 -5.21
N GLN A 48 -18.72 20.94 -4.02
CA GLN A 48 -19.35 19.86 -3.27
C GLN A 48 -20.40 19.12 -4.11
N SER A 49 -21.26 19.87 -4.81
CA SER A 49 -22.31 19.28 -5.66
C SER A 49 -21.77 18.48 -6.84
N GLN A 50 -20.53 18.69 -7.25
CA GLN A 50 -19.85 17.99 -8.34
C GLN A 50 -19.00 16.79 -7.86
N ALA A 51 -18.94 16.54 -6.55
CA ALA A 51 -18.05 15.53 -5.98
C ALA A 51 -18.29 14.13 -6.59
N ASP A 52 -19.54 13.75 -6.88
CA ASP A 52 -19.87 12.46 -7.52
C ASP A 52 -19.32 12.35 -8.94
N VAL A 53 -19.32 13.42 -9.71
CA VAL A 53 -18.84 13.43 -11.10
C VAL A 53 -17.31 13.45 -11.11
N ILE A 54 -16.70 14.37 -10.34
CA ILE A 54 -15.26 14.55 -10.26
C ILE A 54 -14.57 13.26 -9.74
N SER A 55 -15.13 12.60 -8.72
CA SER A 55 -14.54 11.39 -8.12
C SER A 55 -14.45 10.19 -9.05
N ARG A 56 -15.19 10.16 -10.16
CA ARG A 56 -15.11 9.09 -11.15
C ARG A 56 -13.76 9.10 -11.89
N SER A 57 -13.22 10.29 -12.14
CA SER A 57 -11.99 10.48 -12.92
C SER A 57 -10.80 10.86 -12.06
N PHE A 58 -10.98 11.72 -11.06
CA PHE A 58 -9.87 12.31 -10.29
C PHE A 58 -9.72 11.69 -8.90
N ASN A 59 -8.46 11.61 -8.44
CA ASN A 59 -8.09 11.09 -7.12
C ASN A 59 -7.64 12.19 -6.15
N SER A 60 -7.39 13.39 -6.65
CA SER A 60 -7.16 14.59 -5.87
C SER A 60 -7.68 15.83 -6.60
N ILE A 61 -8.05 16.83 -5.82
CA ILE A 61 -8.38 18.17 -6.34
C ILE A 61 -7.48 19.20 -5.65
N TRP A 62 -6.96 20.15 -6.41
CA TRP A 62 -6.30 21.34 -5.90
C TRP A 62 -7.30 22.49 -5.95
N VAL A 63 -7.56 23.09 -4.80
CA VAL A 63 -8.46 24.23 -4.61
C VAL A 63 -7.66 25.47 -4.23
N GLN A 64 -8.22 26.63 -4.48
CA GLN A 64 -7.62 27.92 -4.19
C GLN A 64 -7.44 28.13 -2.69
N GLN A 65 -6.55 29.06 -2.33
CA GLN A 65 -6.30 29.49 -0.97
C GLN A 65 -7.63 29.89 -0.28
N SER A 66 -7.89 29.31 0.88
CA SER A 66 -9.20 29.40 1.53
C SER A 66 -9.28 30.37 2.71
N GLY A 67 -8.13 30.86 3.21
CA GLY A 67 -8.10 31.86 4.28
C GLY A 67 -8.61 33.25 3.82
N TYR A 68 -9.10 34.03 4.76
CA TYR A 68 -9.59 35.35 4.50
C TYR A 68 -8.48 36.28 3.97
N CYS A 69 -8.78 37.02 2.90
CA CYS A 69 -7.86 37.88 2.20
C CYS A 69 -8.43 39.31 2.10
N ASN A 70 -7.55 40.28 1.84
CA ASN A 70 -7.98 41.59 1.35
C ASN A 70 -8.67 41.42 0.01
N THR A 71 -9.84 42.06 -0.12
CA THR A 71 -10.62 42.02 -1.36
C THR A 71 -10.23 43.17 -2.28
N GLY A 72 -10.30 42.91 -3.58
CA GLY A 72 -10.13 43.99 -4.60
C GLY A 72 -11.30 44.97 -4.63
N LEU A 73 -11.31 45.85 -5.64
CA LEU A 73 -12.36 46.88 -5.82
C LEU A 73 -13.75 46.26 -6.04
N ASP A 74 -13.81 45.02 -6.53
CA ASP A 74 -15.02 44.23 -6.74
C ASP A 74 -15.50 43.48 -5.49
N GLY A 75 -14.77 43.61 -4.37
CA GLY A 75 -15.08 42.91 -3.12
C GLY A 75 -14.73 41.43 -3.11
N LYS A 76 -13.91 40.91 -4.06
CA LYS A 76 -13.50 39.52 -4.19
C LYS A 76 -11.98 39.36 -4.25
N SER A 77 -11.47 38.20 -3.84
CA SER A 77 -10.05 37.84 -3.91
C SER A 77 -9.88 36.38 -4.25
N MET A 78 -8.90 36.10 -5.09
CA MET A 78 -8.47 34.71 -5.40
C MET A 78 -7.71 34.04 -4.25
N GLY A 79 -7.30 34.79 -3.23
CA GLY A 79 -6.63 34.24 -2.07
C GLY A 79 -5.12 34.54 -1.96
N TYR A 80 -4.49 35.13 -3.00
CA TYR A 80 -3.03 35.31 -3.05
C TYR A 80 -2.51 36.52 -2.27
N ASN A 81 -3.37 37.22 -1.50
CA ASN A 81 -3.01 38.27 -0.58
C ASN A 81 -3.57 38.01 0.83
N PRO A 82 -3.11 36.92 1.50
CA PRO A 82 -3.69 36.43 2.76
C PRO A 82 -3.49 37.42 3.89
N VAL A 83 -4.57 37.65 4.67
CA VAL A 83 -4.56 38.44 5.89
C VAL A 83 -4.72 37.54 7.12
N TRP A 84 -5.75 36.69 7.12
CA TRP A 84 -6.08 35.77 8.21
C TRP A 84 -5.83 34.35 7.77
N TRP A 85 -5.17 33.56 8.62
CA TRP A 85 -4.88 32.15 8.33
C TRP A 85 -5.87 31.17 8.95
N PHE A 86 -6.49 31.53 10.08
CA PHE A 86 -7.50 30.67 10.71
C PHE A 86 -8.93 31.03 10.39
N ASN A 87 -9.18 32.24 9.92
CA ASN A 87 -10.47 32.60 9.38
C ASN A 87 -10.58 32.15 7.93
N GLN A 88 -11.36 31.10 7.70
CA GLN A 88 -11.51 30.45 6.40
C GLN A 88 -12.76 30.90 5.64
N ASN A 89 -13.34 32.02 6.00
CA ASN A 89 -14.40 32.68 5.21
C ASN A 89 -13.75 33.48 4.07
N SER A 90 -14.00 33.04 2.84
CA SER A 90 -13.36 33.63 1.65
C SER A 90 -14.37 34.05 0.59
N SER A 91 -13.89 34.53 -0.54
CA SER A 91 -14.74 34.85 -1.70
C SER A 91 -15.39 33.62 -2.33
N PHE A 92 -15.01 32.40 -1.90
CA PHE A 92 -15.51 31.11 -2.39
C PHE A 92 -16.53 30.46 -1.46
N GLY A 93 -16.80 31.04 -0.31
CA GLY A 93 -17.80 30.57 0.65
C GLY A 93 -17.34 30.65 2.10
N THR A 94 -18.21 30.16 3.00
CA THR A 94 -17.94 30.11 4.43
C THR A 94 -17.01 28.92 4.79
N GLN A 95 -16.43 28.98 5.98
CA GLN A 95 -15.62 27.92 6.54
C GLN A 95 -16.39 26.60 6.69
N GLU A 96 -17.67 26.69 7.04
CA GLU A 96 -18.54 25.52 7.18
C GLU A 96 -18.77 24.84 5.82
N GLU A 97 -19.10 25.61 4.79
CA GLU A 97 -19.25 25.10 3.42
C GLU A 97 -17.97 24.47 2.90
N LEU A 98 -16.81 25.06 3.23
CA LEU A 98 -15.50 24.50 2.91
C LEU A 98 -15.26 23.16 3.59
N LYS A 99 -15.54 23.04 4.90
CA LYS A 99 -15.42 21.76 5.64
C LYS A 99 -16.34 20.68 5.07
N GLU A 100 -17.56 21.03 4.73
CA GLU A 100 -18.51 20.10 4.11
C GLU A 100 -18.03 19.63 2.73
N MET A 101 -17.50 20.54 1.90
CA MET A 101 -16.91 20.20 0.61
C MET A 101 -15.73 19.27 0.77
N ILE A 102 -14.78 19.56 1.65
CA ILE A 102 -13.61 18.73 1.94
C ILE A 102 -14.07 17.33 2.41
N ALA A 103 -15.03 17.26 3.32
CA ALA A 103 -15.56 16.00 3.82
C ALA A 103 -16.23 15.17 2.70
N ALA A 104 -16.99 15.83 1.80
CA ALA A 104 -17.64 15.16 0.68
C ALA A 104 -16.64 14.50 -0.29
N PHE A 105 -15.54 15.18 -0.62
CA PHE A 105 -14.48 14.64 -1.47
C PHE A 105 -13.68 13.53 -0.75
N ASN A 106 -13.30 13.73 0.51
CA ASN A 106 -12.57 12.73 1.30
C ASN A 106 -13.39 11.44 1.48
N ALA A 107 -14.72 11.54 1.63
CA ALA A 107 -15.62 10.37 1.69
C ALA A 107 -15.63 9.55 0.39
N LYS A 108 -15.21 10.13 -0.72
CA LYS A 108 -15.08 9.49 -2.05
C LYS A 108 -13.64 9.10 -2.39
N ASN A 109 -12.73 9.14 -1.41
CA ASN A 109 -11.30 8.90 -1.59
C ASN A 109 -10.63 9.88 -2.59
N VAL A 110 -11.13 11.11 -2.67
CA VAL A 110 -10.51 12.20 -3.41
C VAL A 110 -9.86 13.15 -2.41
N ALA A 111 -8.54 13.24 -2.46
CA ALA A 111 -7.78 14.13 -1.57
C ALA A 111 -7.99 15.60 -1.95
N VAL A 112 -8.25 16.46 -0.98
CA VAL A 112 -8.31 17.90 -1.21
C VAL A 112 -6.97 18.53 -0.82
N ILE A 113 -6.38 19.26 -1.76
CA ILE A 113 -5.08 19.93 -1.66
C ILE A 113 -5.31 21.43 -1.59
N GLU A 114 -4.85 22.04 -0.51
CA GLU A 114 -4.92 23.49 -0.27
C GLU A 114 -3.85 24.24 -1.07
N ASP A 115 -4.18 25.40 -1.60
CA ASP A 115 -3.22 26.39 -2.10
C ASP A 115 -2.69 27.22 -0.93
N VAL A 116 -1.44 26.99 -0.54
CA VAL A 116 -0.83 27.55 0.66
C VAL A 116 0.07 28.72 0.30
N VAL A 117 -0.38 29.94 0.63
CA VAL A 117 0.37 31.18 0.42
C VAL A 117 1.07 31.56 1.73
N ILE A 118 2.36 31.26 1.81
CA ILE A 118 3.20 31.52 2.99
C ILE A 118 4.46 32.33 2.67
N ASN A 119 4.72 32.62 1.39
CA ASN A 119 5.81 33.51 1.02
C ASN A 119 5.61 34.88 1.66
N HIS A 120 4.40 35.41 1.62
CA HIS A 120 4.06 36.76 2.02
C HIS A 120 2.71 36.83 2.74
N LYS A 121 2.44 37.99 3.35
CA LYS A 121 1.14 38.34 3.93
C LYS A 121 0.77 39.79 3.60
N SER A 122 -0.53 40.10 3.71
CA SER A 122 -1.07 41.47 3.74
C SER A 122 -1.48 41.83 5.16
N GLY A 123 -1.35 43.06 5.53
CA GLY A 123 -1.93 43.60 6.76
C GLY A 123 -3.47 43.76 6.67
N ASP A 124 -4.12 43.85 7.81
CA ASP A 124 -5.58 44.01 7.90
C ASP A 124 -6.03 45.42 7.48
N LYS A 125 -5.41 46.48 8.03
CA LYS A 125 -5.73 47.87 7.80
C LYS A 125 -4.55 48.69 7.30
N ASP A 126 -3.35 48.21 7.56
CA ASP A 126 -2.10 48.84 7.14
C ASP A 126 -1.18 47.73 6.57
N TRP A 127 0.02 48.10 6.12
CA TRP A 127 0.95 47.21 5.42
C TRP A 127 1.49 46.03 6.28
N CYS A 128 1.67 46.33 7.59
CA CYS A 128 2.38 45.39 8.50
C CYS A 128 1.55 44.98 9.72
N ASP A 129 0.31 45.32 9.80
CA ASP A 129 -0.59 45.05 10.93
C ASP A 129 -1.25 43.68 10.81
N PHE A 130 -0.41 42.61 10.75
CA PHE A 130 -0.90 41.24 10.67
C PHE A 130 -1.71 40.91 11.92
N PRO A 131 -2.94 40.35 11.77
CA PRO A 131 -3.80 40.05 12.90
C PRO A 131 -3.23 38.96 13.79
N GLU A 132 -3.45 39.07 15.10
CA GLU A 132 -3.25 37.96 16.02
C GLU A 132 -4.42 37.01 15.92
N GLU A 133 -4.12 35.71 15.79
CA GLU A 133 -5.10 34.63 15.68
C GLU A 133 -4.81 33.52 16.71
N GLU A 134 -5.83 32.78 17.10
CA GLU A 134 -5.66 31.67 18.04
C GLU A 134 -6.45 30.43 17.61
N TRP A 135 -5.78 29.28 17.62
CA TRP A 135 -6.38 27.98 17.41
C TRP A 135 -5.90 26.99 18.46
N LYS A 136 -6.83 26.37 19.21
CA LYS A 136 -6.53 25.38 20.28
C LYS A 136 -5.45 25.86 21.27
N GLY A 137 -5.47 27.15 21.64
CA GLY A 137 -4.49 27.74 22.55
C GLY A 137 -3.14 28.11 21.90
N LYS A 138 -2.94 27.81 20.63
CA LYS A 138 -1.76 28.22 19.86
C LYS A 138 -2.04 29.58 19.22
N LYS A 139 -1.21 30.57 19.56
CA LYS A 139 -1.35 31.94 19.07
C LYS A 139 -0.37 32.22 17.94
N LEU A 140 -0.90 32.77 16.85
CA LEU A 140 -0.10 33.40 15.81
C LEU A 140 0.07 34.87 16.24
N LYS A 141 1.30 35.25 16.52
CA LYS A 141 1.69 36.62 16.84
C LYS A 141 2.71 37.09 15.84
N TRP A 142 2.62 38.33 15.48
CA TRP A 142 3.45 38.91 14.43
C TRP A 142 4.12 40.22 14.93
N SER A 143 5.27 40.51 14.34
CA SER A 143 6.04 41.71 14.61
C SER A 143 6.77 42.17 13.34
N LEU A 144 7.31 43.38 13.34
CA LEU A 144 8.12 43.87 12.24
C LEU A 144 9.43 43.05 12.02
N ALA A 145 9.82 42.25 13.01
CA ALA A 145 10.96 41.33 12.86
C ALA A 145 10.60 40.02 12.09
N ASP A 146 9.33 39.78 11.79
CA ASP A 146 8.84 38.64 11.03
C ASP A 146 8.77 38.92 9.52
N ILE A 147 9.07 40.18 9.11
CA ILE A 147 9.12 40.68 7.73
C ILE A 147 10.57 40.80 7.32
N CYS A 148 10.93 40.36 6.11
CA CYS A 148 12.28 40.50 5.56
C CYS A 148 12.72 41.93 5.52
N ARG A 149 14.00 42.23 5.85
CA ARG A 149 14.47 43.63 5.95
C ARG A 149 14.67 44.32 4.62
N ASP A 150 14.74 43.58 3.55
CA ASP A 150 14.83 44.02 2.15
C ASP A 150 13.44 44.16 1.48
N ASP A 151 12.36 43.84 2.23
CA ASP A 151 10.99 44.17 1.80
C ASP A 151 10.76 45.66 1.64
N GLU A 152 9.95 46.09 0.67
CA GLU A 152 9.64 47.48 0.44
C GLU A 152 8.94 48.20 1.62
N ALA A 153 8.38 47.39 2.55
CA ALA A 153 7.83 47.94 3.81
C ALA A 153 8.90 48.69 4.61
N ASN A 154 10.18 48.38 4.45
CA ASN A 154 11.26 49.08 5.13
C ASN A 154 11.34 50.57 4.78
N GLU A 155 10.73 51.01 3.70
CA GLU A 155 10.60 52.44 3.37
C GLU A 155 9.72 53.25 4.36
N LYS A 156 8.75 52.52 5.00
CA LYS A 156 7.75 53.15 5.89
C LYS A 156 7.78 52.63 7.32
N PHE A 157 8.19 51.42 7.51
CA PHE A 157 8.19 50.70 8.80
C PHE A 157 9.59 50.13 9.08
N PRO A 158 10.08 50.18 10.32
CA PRO A 158 11.38 49.66 10.67
C PRO A 158 11.37 48.10 10.73
N VAL A 159 11.12 47.44 9.60
CA VAL A 159 11.17 45.98 9.51
C VAL A 159 12.58 45.49 9.82
N SER A 160 12.69 44.35 10.53
CA SER A 160 13.97 43.94 11.10
C SER A 160 14.26 42.45 11.01
N GLY A 161 13.55 41.73 10.14
CA GLY A 161 13.83 40.33 9.83
C GLY A 161 15.22 40.12 9.22
N ASN A 162 15.52 38.90 8.84
CA ASN A 162 16.70 38.58 8.04
C ASN A 162 16.51 39.09 6.61
N TYR A 163 17.56 39.04 5.80
CA TYR A 163 17.41 39.22 4.36
C TYR A 163 16.68 38.03 3.78
N ASP A 164 15.84 38.29 2.80
CA ASP A 164 15.13 37.24 2.07
C ASP A 164 16.06 36.18 1.49
N THR A 165 15.51 35.02 1.17
CA THR A 165 16.23 33.89 0.61
C THR A 165 15.89 33.61 -0.84
N GLY A 166 14.93 34.36 -1.40
CA GLY A 166 14.40 34.12 -2.73
C GLY A 166 13.98 35.38 -3.47
N ASP A 167 13.05 35.20 -4.39
CA ASP A 167 12.51 36.25 -5.24
C ASP A 167 11.47 37.07 -4.47
N HIS A 168 11.58 38.42 -4.54
CA HIS A 168 10.67 39.37 -3.92
C HIS A 168 9.38 39.54 -4.73
N PHE A 169 8.24 39.73 -4.04
CA PHE A 169 6.93 39.90 -4.69
C PHE A 169 6.00 40.89 -3.97
N GLY A 170 6.13 42.13 -4.02
CA GLY A 170 5.17 43.20 -3.77
C GLY A 170 4.20 43.14 -2.55
N TYR A 171 4.19 42.08 -1.75
CA TYR A 171 3.53 41.94 -0.44
C TYR A 171 4.59 41.74 0.63
N ARG A 172 4.19 41.70 1.89
CA ARG A 172 5.15 41.59 3.01
C ARG A 172 5.75 40.19 3.06
N ASP A 173 7.01 40.11 2.58
CA ASP A 173 7.76 38.81 2.59
C ASP A 173 8.07 38.37 4.00
N LEU A 174 7.65 37.14 4.31
CA LEU A 174 7.84 36.55 5.62
C LEU A 174 9.28 36.03 5.79
N ASP A 175 9.90 36.40 6.91
CA ASP A 175 11.25 35.93 7.26
C ASP A 175 11.24 34.44 7.69
N HIS A 176 11.32 33.52 6.73
CA HIS A 176 11.38 32.08 7.00
C HIS A 176 12.60 31.61 7.80
N LYS A 177 13.66 32.44 7.94
CA LYS A 177 14.78 32.19 8.86
C LYS A 177 14.40 32.46 10.32
N GLY A 178 13.37 33.27 10.55
CA GLY A 178 12.83 33.62 11.86
C GLY A 178 12.09 32.46 12.51
N GLU A 179 12.43 32.15 13.77
CA GLU A 179 11.77 31.07 14.53
C GLU A 179 10.27 31.31 14.71
N ASN A 180 9.83 32.56 14.85
CA ASN A 180 8.43 32.92 15.00
C ASN A 180 7.63 32.63 13.73
N VAL A 181 8.15 33.00 12.56
CA VAL A 181 7.52 32.70 11.26
C VAL A 181 7.41 31.19 11.08
N GLN A 182 8.51 30.43 11.31
CA GLN A 182 8.46 28.97 11.22
C GLN A 182 7.43 28.36 12.16
N LYS A 183 7.33 28.81 13.39
CA LYS A 183 6.32 28.36 14.36
C LYS A 183 4.90 28.65 13.87
N ASN A 184 4.67 29.87 13.36
CA ASN A 184 3.37 30.30 12.87
C ASN A 184 2.94 29.50 11.64
N VAL A 185 3.84 29.30 10.67
CA VAL A 185 3.58 28.46 9.48
C VAL A 185 3.27 27.02 9.88
N LYS A 186 4.07 26.38 10.75
CA LYS A 186 3.78 25.03 11.25
C LYS A 186 2.39 24.95 11.88
N THR A 187 2.05 25.93 12.70
CA THR A 187 0.73 25.97 13.36
C THR A 187 -0.41 26.12 12.33
N TYR A 188 -0.22 26.94 11.32
CA TYR A 188 -1.18 27.10 10.22
C TYR A 188 -1.37 25.80 9.43
N LEU A 189 -0.30 25.12 9.03
CA LEU A 189 -0.39 23.87 8.30
C LEU A 189 -1.03 22.74 9.12
N GLN A 190 -0.78 22.71 10.43
CA GLN A 190 -1.47 21.79 11.33
C GLN A 190 -2.97 22.09 11.42
N PHE A 191 -3.36 23.38 11.48
CA PHE A 191 -4.76 23.80 11.43
C PHE A 191 -5.44 23.35 10.14
N LEU A 192 -4.84 23.56 8.99
CA LEU A 192 -5.38 23.12 7.69
C LEU A 192 -5.62 21.61 7.64
N LYS A 193 -4.72 20.81 8.19
CA LYS A 193 -4.87 19.36 8.23
C LYS A 193 -5.87 18.88 9.30
N GLU A 194 -5.73 19.37 10.52
CA GLU A 194 -6.45 18.82 11.68
C GLU A 194 -7.84 19.39 11.84
N GLU A 195 -8.02 20.68 11.50
CA GLU A 195 -9.28 21.37 11.65
C GLU A 195 -10.10 21.41 10.37
N MET A 196 -9.44 21.68 9.23
CA MET A 196 -10.13 21.79 7.95
C MET A 196 -10.23 20.44 7.22
N GLY A 197 -9.27 19.54 7.40
CA GLY A 197 -9.32 18.18 6.83
C GLY A 197 -8.60 18.02 5.49
N TYR A 198 -7.79 18.98 5.10
CA TYR A 198 -6.95 18.89 3.89
C TYR A 198 -5.97 17.73 3.97
N LYS A 199 -5.68 17.11 2.83
CA LYS A 199 -4.75 16.00 2.69
C LYS A 199 -3.37 16.40 2.20
N GLY A 200 -3.25 17.56 1.63
CA GLY A 200 -2.01 18.04 1.04
C GLY A 200 -1.99 19.53 0.81
N PHE A 201 -0.85 20.00 0.32
CA PHE A 201 -0.56 21.39 0.09
C PHE A 201 0.05 21.62 -1.30
N ARG A 202 -0.42 22.62 -2.00
CA ARG A 202 0.29 23.28 -3.08
C ARG A 202 0.91 24.55 -2.50
N TYR A 203 2.21 24.65 -2.46
CA TYR A 203 2.91 25.82 -1.98
C TYR A 203 3.08 26.83 -3.11
N ASP A 204 2.49 28.00 -2.91
CA ASP A 204 2.54 29.13 -3.80
C ASP A 204 3.94 29.76 -3.80
N MET A 205 4.40 30.22 -4.97
CA MET A 205 5.57 31.06 -5.15
C MET A 205 6.83 30.61 -4.36
N VAL A 206 7.19 29.33 -4.48
CA VAL A 206 8.30 28.74 -3.71
C VAL A 206 9.70 29.19 -4.15
N LYS A 207 9.81 30.06 -5.12
CA LYS A 207 11.05 30.79 -5.43
C LYS A 207 11.30 31.93 -4.46
N GLY A 208 10.30 32.36 -3.74
CA GLY A 208 10.37 33.45 -2.78
C GLY A 208 11.06 33.08 -1.46
N TYR A 209 11.31 31.79 -1.19
CA TYR A 209 12.00 31.35 0.03
C TYR A 209 12.75 30.03 -0.19
N GLY A 210 13.70 29.73 0.70
CA GLY A 210 14.57 28.57 0.52
C GLY A 210 13.82 27.23 0.61
N ALA A 211 14.22 26.27 -0.23
CA ALA A 211 13.63 24.93 -0.30
C ALA A 211 13.70 24.17 1.04
N GLU A 212 14.72 24.46 1.86
CA GLU A 212 14.89 23.86 3.18
C GLU A 212 13.75 24.17 4.15
N PHE A 213 13.05 25.29 3.97
CA PHE A 213 11.89 25.62 4.80
C PHE A 213 10.70 24.74 4.48
N ILE A 214 10.46 24.40 3.21
CA ILE A 214 9.47 23.39 2.81
C ILE A 214 9.76 22.04 3.48
N LYS A 215 11.03 21.63 3.56
CA LYS A 215 11.42 20.42 4.30
C LYS A 215 10.98 20.52 5.76
N ILE A 216 11.33 21.62 6.45
CA ILE A 216 10.98 21.85 7.86
C ILE A 216 9.47 21.80 8.08
N TYR A 217 8.68 22.40 7.19
CA TYR A 217 7.23 22.45 7.29
C TYR A 217 6.57 21.10 7.02
N ASN A 218 7.04 20.39 5.99
CA ASN A 218 6.51 19.07 5.63
C ASN A 218 6.91 17.98 6.64
N GLU A 219 8.07 18.06 7.26
CA GLU A 219 8.48 17.15 8.34
C GLU A 219 7.59 17.32 9.60
N ASP A 220 7.12 18.54 9.86
CA ASP A 220 6.19 18.84 10.96
C ASP A 220 4.75 18.44 10.61
N ALA A 221 4.20 18.99 9.54
CA ALA A 221 2.81 18.81 9.14
C ALA A 221 2.51 17.42 8.55
N LYS A 222 3.48 16.77 7.92
CA LYS A 222 3.37 15.44 7.27
C LYS A 222 2.17 15.33 6.33
N PRO A 223 2.07 16.16 5.29
CA PRO A 223 1.02 16.05 4.30
C PRO A 223 1.13 14.74 3.51
N GLU A 224 -0.01 14.21 3.03
CA GLU A 224 -0.02 13.08 2.09
C GLU A 224 0.48 13.50 0.71
N PHE A 225 0.21 14.76 0.33
CA PHE A 225 0.62 15.38 -0.93
C PHE A 225 1.27 16.73 -0.67
N SER A 226 2.38 17.00 -1.33
CA SER A 226 3.02 18.31 -1.32
C SER A 226 3.60 18.60 -2.69
N VAL A 227 3.23 19.74 -3.26
CA VAL A 227 3.73 20.23 -4.54
C VAL A 227 4.05 21.71 -4.47
N GLY A 228 5.21 22.11 -4.98
CA GLY A 228 5.63 23.51 -5.03
C GLY A 228 5.51 24.11 -6.44
N GLU A 229 5.14 25.39 -6.49
CA GLU A 229 5.18 26.19 -7.69
C GLU A 229 6.58 26.78 -7.88
N TYR A 230 7.51 25.96 -8.35
CA TYR A 230 8.82 26.45 -8.73
C TYR A 230 8.82 26.83 -10.22
N TRP A 231 8.42 28.05 -10.52
CA TRP A 231 8.21 28.55 -11.90
C TRP A 231 9.54 28.77 -12.62
N ASP A 232 10.03 27.73 -13.27
CA ASP A 232 11.29 27.77 -14.01
C ASP A 232 11.26 26.77 -15.17
N SER A 233 11.71 27.19 -16.36
CA SER A 233 11.81 26.33 -17.53
C SER A 233 13.02 25.41 -17.49
N ASN A 234 14.00 25.68 -16.61
CA ASN A 234 15.21 24.91 -16.49
C ASN A 234 15.02 23.70 -15.60
N TYR A 235 15.23 22.51 -16.17
CA TYR A 235 15.13 21.22 -15.48
C TYR A 235 16.01 21.16 -14.21
N ASP A 236 17.27 21.60 -14.30
CA ASP A 236 18.21 21.49 -13.18
C ASP A 236 17.80 22.35 -11.99
N ASN A 237 17.20 23.52 -12.24
CA ASN A 237 16.69 24.41 -11.19
C ASN A 237 15.51 23.76 -10.45
N VAL A 238 14.52 23.22 -11.18
CA VAL A 238 13.36 22.54 -10.59
C VAL A 238 13.78 21.31 -9.80
N VAL A 239 14.66 20.48 -10.36
CA VAL A 239 15.21 19.29 -9.68
C VAL A 239 16.08 19.69 -8.49
N GLY A 240 16.84 20.76 -8.60
CA GLY A 240 17.63 21.34 -7.51
C GLY A 240 16.74 21.73 -6.32
N TRP A 241 15.62 22.39 -6.60
CA TRP A 241 14.64 22.74 -5.58
C TRP A 241 14.01 21.47 -4.92
N ILE A 242 13.55 20.49 -5.70
CA ILE A 242 13.01 19.21 -5.15
C ILE A 242 14.03 18.56 -4.20
N LYS A 243 15.32 18.51 -4.60
CA LYS A 243 16.38 17.98 -3.74
C LYS A 243 16.60 18.82 -2.49
N GLY A 244 16.52 20.15 -2.61
CA GLY A 244 16.62 21.09 -1.49
C GLY A 244 15.55 20.90 -0.44
N THR A 245 14.33 20.49 -0.85
CA THR A 245 13.25 20.10 0.09
C THR A 245 13.53 18.76 0.80
N GLY A 246 14.64 18.08 0.52
CA GLY A 246 14.89 16.72 1.01
C GLY A 246 13.91 15.69 0.44
N TYR A 247 13.37 15.93 -0.75
CA TYR A 247 12.34 15.11 -1.40
C TYR A 247 11.00 15.05 -0.61
N THR A 248 10.74 16.02 0.25
CA THR A 248 9.45 16.11 0.97
C THR A 248 8.37 16.82 0.17
N SER A 249 8.69 17.34 -1.02
CA SER A 249 7.74 17.94 -1.95
C SER A 249 8.03 17.53 -3.39
N ALA A 250 6.97 17.38 -4.18
CA ALA A 250 6.99 17.39 -5.63
C ALA A 250 7.05 18.85 -6.14
N ALA A 251 7.23 19.04 -7.44
CA ALA A 251 7.09 20.33 -8.11
C ALA A 251 6.19 20.21 -9.35
N PHE A 252 5.54 21.30 -9.72
CA PHE A 252 4.95 21.42 -11.05
C PHE A 252 6.05 21.36 -12.11
N ASP A 253 5.84 20.53 -13.14
CA ASP A 253 6.82 20.28 -14.20
C ASP A 253 6.79 21.41 -15.24
N PHE A 254 7.22 22.60 -14.83
CA PHE A 254 7.36 23.75 -15.73
C PHE A 254 8.28 23.47 -16.92
N PRO A 255 9.41 22.77 -16.77
CA PRO A 255 10.22 22.36 -17.91
C PRO A 255 9.41 21.65 -18.99
N LEU A 256 8.55 20.66 -18.57
CA LEU A 256 7.68 19.96 -19.52
C LEU A 256 6.60 20.88 -20.08
N LYS A 257 6.05 21.80 -19.29
CA LYS A 257 5.06 22.79 -19.75
C LYS A 257 5.58 23.57 -20.96
N TYR A 258 6.82 24.09 -20.90
CA TYR A 258 7.41 24.85 -22.02
C TYR A 258 7.73 23.97 -23.21
N ILE A 259 8.19 22.73 -23.01
CA ILE A 259 8.36 21.72 -24.06
C ILE A 259 7.02 21.46 -24.78
N ILE A 260 5.93 21.34 -24.02
CA ILE A 260 4.59 21.12 -24.55
C ILE A 260 4.12 22.34 -25.35
N ASN A 261 4.36 23.56 -24.87
CA ASN A 261 4.00 24.76 -25.60
C ASN A 261 4.72 24.84 -26.96
N ASP A 262 6.00 24.47 -27.01
CA ASP A 262 6.75 24.44 -28.26
C ASP A 262 6.25 23.32 -29.21
N ALA A 263 6.02 22.12 -28.68
CA ALA A 263 5.54 21.00 -29.49
C ALA A 263 4.11 21.19 -30.00
N PHE A 264 3.16 21.44 -29.10
CA PHE A 264 1.74 21.48 -29.44
C PHE A 264 1.26 22.88 -29.89
N GLY A 265 1.89 23.93 -29.41
CA GLY A 265 1.58 25.31 -29.79
C GLY A 265 2.20 25.67 -31.15
N ASN A 266 3.48 25.34 -31.35
CA ASN A 266 4.24 25.74 -32.53
C ASN A 266 4.44 24.62 -33.57
N GLY A 267 4.03 23.37 -33.23
CA GLY A 267 4.23 22.21 -34.12
C GLY A 267 5.66 21.66 -34.13
N ASN A 268 6.51 22.06 -33.19
CA ASN A 268 7.86 21.54 -33.02
C ASN A 268 7.85 20.18 -32.28
N TRP A 269 7.36 19.13 -32.92
CA TRP A 269 7.23 17.80 -32.33
C TRP A 269 8.56 17.21 -31.86
N GLY A 270 9.67 17.68 -32.40
CA GLY A 270 11.02 17.30 -31.96
C GLY A 270 11.32 17.72 -30.51
N ALA A 271 10.68 18.76 -29.98
CA ALA A 271 10.83 19.21 -28.61
C ALA A 271 10.46 18.10 -27.58
N LEU A 272 9.54 17.18 -27.93
CA LEU A 272 9.11 16.07 -27.07
C LEU A 272 10.20 15.00 -26.85
N THR A 273 11.36 15.10 -27.51
CA THR A 273 12.54 14.30 -27.17
C THR A 273 13.09 14.69 -25.80
N SER A 274 12.91 15.94 -25.38
CA SER A 274 13.15 16.42 -24.01
C SER A 274 11.87 16.22 -23.20
N LYS A 275 11.91 15.56 -22.05
CA LYS A 275 10.73 15.03 -21.39
C LYS A 275 10.39 15.68 -20.04
N GLY A 276 11.05 16.78 -19.71
CA GLY A 276 10.91 17.45 -18.43
C GLY A 276 11.28 16.55 -17.23
N VAL A 277 10.80 16.90 -16.07
CA VAL A 277 11.01 16.13 -14.83
C VAL A 277 10.32 14.76 -14.90
N ALA A 278 9.12 14.71 -15.48
CA ALA A 278 8.36 13.47 -15.64
C ALA A 278 9.08 12.43 -16.54
N GLY A 279 9.96 12.87 -17.43
CA GLY A 279 10.73 11.98 -18.30
C GLY A 279 11.97 11.37 -17.68
N ASP A 280 12.41 11.85 -16.52
CA ASP A 280 13.54 11.28 -15.77
C ASP A 280 13.04 10.19 -14.81
N PRO A 281 13.44 8.91 -14.99
CA PRO A 281 13.02 7.82 -14.12
C PRO A 281 13.33 8.01 -12.64
N ASN A 282 14.36 8.81 -12.31
CA ASN A 282 14.74 9.08 -10.93
C ASN A 282 13.91 10.19 -10.28
N MET A 283 13.31 11.08 -11.10
CA MET A 283 12.61 12.27 -10.64
C MET A 283 11.11 12.26 -10.95
N SER A 284 10.64 11.41 -11.86
CA SER A 284 9.25 11.35 -12.31
C SER A 284 8.22 11.22 -11.18
N ARG A 285 8.59 10.56 -10.07
CA ARG A 285 7.76 10.51 -8.85
C ARG A 285 7.34 11.90 -8.37
N TYR A 286 8.24 12.87 -8.48
CA TYR A 286 8.08 14.24 -7.96
C TYR A 286 7.62 15.23 -9.03
N ALA A 287 7.22 14.76 -10.20
CA ALA A 287 6.70 15.58 -11.27
C ALA A 287 5.17 15.66 -11.22
N VAL A 288 4.62 16.84 -11.03
CA VAL A 288 3.19 17.12 -11.28
C VAL A 288 3.08 17.82 -12.64
N THR A 289 2.62 17.08 -13.65
CA THR A 289 2.57 17.55 -15.03
C THR A 289 1.27 18.31 -15.30
N PHE A 290 1.32 19.37 -16.08
CA PHE A 290 0.17 20.19 -16.39
C PHE A 290 0.32 20.86 -17.77
N ILE A 291 -0.78 21.33 -18.33
CA ILE A 291 -0.81 22.07 -19.61
C ILE A 291 -0.93 23.55 -19.35
N ASP A 292 -1.97 23.97 -18.68
CA ASP A 292 -2.17 25.31 -18.18
C ASP A 292 -2.62 25.26 -16.73
N ASN A 293 -2.44 26.38 -16.04
CA ASN A 293 -2.99 26.64 -14.72
C ASN A 293 -3.74 27.99 -14.74
N HIS A 294 -4.20 28.47 -13.58
CA HIS A 294 -4.95 29.71 -13.43
C HIS A 294 -4.15 30.97 -13.88
N ASP A 295 -2.82 30.96 -13.78
CA ASP A 295 -1.96 32.08 -14.19
C ASP A 295 -1.60 31.99 -15.68
N THR A 296 -1.07 30.87 -16.15
CA THR A 296 -0.70 30.73 -17.57
C THR A 296 -1.91 30.89 -18.48
N TYR A 297 -3.10 30.49 -18.04
CA TYR A 297 -4.34 30.61 -18.80
C TYR A 297 -4.79 32.06 -19.02
N ARG A 298 -4.42 33.01 -18.14
CA ARG A 298 -4.65 34.47 -18.33
C ARG A 298 -3.87 35.00 -19.52
N ASN A 299 -2.82 34.33 -19.90
CA ASN A 299 -1.99 34.65 -21.08
C ASN A 299 -1.30 36.01 -21.03
N GLU A 300 -1.06 36.53 -19.84
CA GLU A 300 -0.43 37.86 -19.66
C GLU A 300 0.98 37.88 -20.26
N ASN A 301 1.70 36.75 -20.21
CA ASN A 301 3.05 36.59 -20.73
C ASN A 301 3.15 35.69 -21.99
N GLY A 302 2.01 35.41 -22.65
CA GLY A 302 1.99 34.53 -23.82
C GLY A 302 2.18 33.05 -23.50
N GLU A 303 1.96 32.59 -22.26
CA GLU A 303 2.25 31.25 -21.79
C GLU A 303 1.12 30.25 -21.95
N LYS A 304 -0.09 30.72 -22.24
CA LYS A 304 -1.25 29.89 -22.49
C LYS A 304 -1.03 29.05 -23.74
N LEU A 305 -1.29 27.73 -23.64
CA LEU A 305 -1.33 26.89 -24.83
C LEU A 305 -2.54 27.28 -25.70
N GLN A 306 -2.30 27.75 -26.91
CA GLN A 306 -3.35 28.25 -27.83
C GLN A 306 -3.96 27.15 -28.69
N ASN A 307 -3.20 26.11 -29.04
CA ASN A 307 -3.59 25.07 -29.98
C ASN A 307 -3.40 23.67 -29.38
N ASN A 308 -4.12 22.69 -29.91
CA ASN A 308 -3.91 21.26 -29.59
C ASN A 308 -4.06 20.92 -28.10
N ILE A 309 -4.91 21.64 -27.37
CA ILE A 309 -5.08 21.52 -25.90
C ILE A 309 -5.43 20.08 -25.49
N LEU A 310 -6.40 19.45 -26.20
CA LEU A 310 -6.79 18.06 -25.91
C LEU A 310 -5.64 17.08 -26.20
N ALA A 311 -4.91 17.29 -27.30
CA ALA A 311 -3.75 16.47 -27.66
C ALA A 311 -2.62 16.57 -26.61
N ALA A 312 -2.38 17.78 -26.09
CA ALA A 312 -1.40 17.98 -25.01
C ALA A 312 -1.83 17.28 -23.69
N ASN A 313 -3.11 17.35 -23.34
CA ASN A 313 -3.66 16.62 -22.20
C ASN A 313 -3.54 15.09 -22.41
N ALA A 314 -3.79 14.59 -23.62
CA ALA A 314 -3.58 13.18 -23.96
C ALA A 314 -2.12 12.76 -23.72
N PHE A 315 -1.17 13.62 -24.11
CA PHE A 315 0.25 13.35 -23.89
C PHE A 315 0.58 13.22 -22.41
N ILE A 316 0.22 14.18 -21.53
CA ILE A 316 0.52 14.09 -20.11
C ILE A 316 -0.22 12.93 -19.41
N LEU A 317 -1.42 12.57 -19.87
CA LEU A 317 -2.15 11.41 -19.36
C LEU A 317 -1.48 10.08 -19.72
N ALA A 318 -0.70 10.00 -20.79
CA ALA A 318 0.09 8.82 -21.13
C ALA A 318 1.43 8.76 -20.36
N MET A 319 2.01 9.91 -20.02
CA MET A 319 3.34 10.01 -19.42
C MET A 319 3.38 9.55 -17.94
N PRO A 320 4.58 9.16 -17.41
CA PRO A 320 4.82 9.12 -15.98
C PRO A 320 4.68 10.52 -15.36
N GLY A 321 4.80 10.63 -14.05
CA GLY A 321 4.41 11.81 -13.28
C GLY A 321 2.93 11.78 -12.91
N THR A 322 2.49 12.78 -12.15
CA THR A 322 1.07 12.93 -11.79
C THR A 322 0.44 14.00 -12.66
N PRO A 323 -0.47 13.64 -13.59
CA PRO A 323 -1.16 14.64 -14.39
C PRO A 323 -2.08 15.51 -13.54
N CYS A 324 -1.97 16.84 -13.69
CA CYS A 324 -2.89 17.83 -13.17
C CYS A 324 -3.69 18.42 -14.35
N ILE A 325 -4.96 18.08 -14.41
CA ILE A 325 -5.87 18.59 -15.45
C ILE A 325 -6.48 19.89 -14.97
N PHE A 326 -6.48 20.91 -15.83
CA PHE A 326 -7.06 22.22 -15.54
C PHE A 326 -8.58 22.19 -15.73
N LEU A 327 -9.35 22.78 -14.80
CA LEU A 327 -10.83 22.74 -14.83
C LEU A 327 -11.44 23.18 -16.16
N PRO A 328 -11.02 24.32 -16.78
CA PRO A 328 -11.53 24.72 -18.10
C PRO A 328 -11.27 23.68 -19.18
N HIS A 329 -10.11 22.99 -19.17
CA HIS A 329 -9.83 21.93 -20.14
C HIS A 329 -10.74 20.71 -19.90
N TRP A 330 -10.95 20.31 -18.65
CA TRP A 330 -11.86 19.21 -18.35
C TRP A 330 -13.30 19.54 -18.75
N LYS A 331 -13.79 20.74 -18.43
CA LYS A 331 -15.13 21.18 -18.87
C LYS A 331 -15.29 21.17 -20.39
N ALA A 332 -14.25 21.55 -21.14
CA ALA A 332 -14.28 21.60 -22.61
C ALA A 332 -14.22 20.23 -23.27
N TYR A 333 -13.51 19.26 -22.65
CA TYR A 333 -13.19 17.96 -23.26
C TYR A 333 -13.48 16.79 -22.31
N GLN A 334 -14.52 16.90 -21.49
CA GLN A 334 -14.79 15.95 -20.40
C GLN A 334 -14.87 14.50 -20.90
N THR A 335 -15.62 14.25 -21.97
CA THR A 335 -15.84 12.89 -22.50
C THR A 335 -14.53 12.22 -22.91
N GLU A 336 -13.67 12.95 -23.62
CA GLU A 336 -12.39 12.42 -24.12
C GLU A 336 -11.40 12.25 -22.97
N LEU A 337 -11.31 13.21 -22.08
CA LEU A 337 -10.42 13.16 -20.92
C LEU A 337 -10.80 12.03 -19.98
N ASP A 338 -12.09 11.86 -19.66
CA ASP A 338 -12.55 10.78 -18.78
C ASP A 338 -12.23 9.39 -19.36
N LYS A 339 -12.36 9.20 -20.69
CA LYS A 339 -11.95 7.94 -21.37
C LYS A 339 -10.44 7.68 -21.22
N MET A 340 -9.62 8.70 -21.45
CA MET A 340 -8.16 8.57 -21.35
C MET A 340 -7.69 8.36 -19.91
N ILE A 341 -8.31 9.03 -18.94
CA ILE A 341 -8.06 8.81 -17.51
C ILE A 341 -8.43 7.38 -17.11
N ALA A 342 -9.57 6.87 -17.57
CA ALA A 342 -9.97 5.49 -17.32
C ALA A 342 -8.97 4.49 -17.90
N ALA A 343 -8.53 4.70 -19.16
CA ALA A 343 -7.52 3.84 -19.78
C ALA A 343 -6.15 3.91 -19.08
N ARG A 344 -5.72 5.11 -18.60
CA ARG A 344 -4.54 5.28 -17.76
C ARG A 344 -4.63 4.44 -16.48
N LYS A 345 -5.76 4.51 -15.77
CA LYS A 345 -6.02 3.72 -14.55
C LYS A 345 -6.05 2.23 -14.85
N GLU A 346 -6.72 1.81 -15.93
CA GLU A 346 -6.79 0.42 -16.37
C GLU A 346 -5.40 -0.14 -16.69
N ALA A 347 -4.56 0.61 -17.39
CA ALA A 347 -3.18 0.22 -17.70
C ALA A 347 -2.26 0.24 -16.45
N GLY A 348 -2.64 0.90 -15.38
CA GLY A 348 -1.81 1.08 -14.19
C GLY A 348 -0.62 2.01 -14.42
N ILE A 349 -0.83 3.07 -15.21
CA ILE A 349 0.20 4.11 -15.35
C ILE A 349 0.31 4.91 -14.06
N SER A 350 1.50 4.95 -13.50
CA SER A 350 1.82 5.67 -12.26
C SER A 350 2.82 6.80 -12.52
N ASN A 351 3.07 7.59 -11.49
CA ASN A 351 4.12 8.62 -11.52
C ASN A 351 5.53 8.06 -11.70
N GLN A 352 5.73 6.75 -11.59
CA GLN A 352 7.02 6.06 -11.77
C GLN A 352 6.99 5.03 -12.91
N SER A 353 5.99 5.10 -13.80
CA SER A 353 5.93 4.25 -14.97
C SER A 353 7.08 4.51 -15.93
N ARG A 354 7.47 3.47 -16.68
CA ARG A 354 8.63 3.55 -17.55
C ARG A 354 8.21 3.91 -18.98
N ILE A 355 8.82 4.94 -19.56
CA ILE A 355 8.73 5.20 -20.99
C ILE A 355 9.55 4.12 -21.71
N VAL A 356 8.90 3.25 -22.45
CA VAL A 356 9.54 2.15 -23.18
C VAL A 356 9.96 2.56 -24.59
N SER A 357 9.26 3.56 -25.15
CA SER A 357 9.61 4.14 -26.44
C SER A 357 9.20 5.61 -26.48
N GLY A 358 10.04 6.44 -27.08
CA GLY A 358 9.74 7.81 -27.44
C GLY A 358 10.46 8.10 -28.75
N LYS A 359 9.71 8.27 -29.85
CA LYS A 359 10.27 8.36 -31.20
C LYS A 359 9.67 9.51 -31.99
N TYR A 360 10.53 10.34 -32.53
CA TYR A 360 10.14 11.37 -33.49
C TYR A 360 9.87 10.73 -34.86
N TYR A 361 8.81 11.17 -35.47
CA TYR A 361 8.44 10.89 -36.86
C TYR A 361 8.26 12.20 -37.62
N ASN A 362 8.35 12.18 -38.96
CA ASN A 362 7.99 13.36 -39.72
C ASN A 362 6.51 13.71 -39.43
N GLY A 363 6.27 14.89 -38.89
CA GLY A 363 4.95 15.40 -38.54
C GLY A 363 4.42 15.03 -37.17
N GLY A 364 5.21 14.34 -36.30
CA GLY A 364 4.72 14.01 -34.97
C GLY A 364 5.70 13.25 -34.07
N TYR A 365 5.19 12.86 -32.92
CA TYR A 365 5.95 12.11 -31.91
C TYR A 365 5.10 10.96 -31.35
N VAL A 366 5.69 9.80 -31.15
CA VAL A 366 5.02 8.62 -30.59
C VAL A 366 5.68 8.25 -29.27
N THR A 367 4.90 8.16 -28.22
CA THR A 367 5.36 7.73 -26.89
C THR A 367 4.62 6.47 -26.46
N ILE A 368 5.36 5.47 -25.94
CA ILE A 368 4.80 4.26 -25.34
C ILE A 368 5.29 4.18 -23.90
N VAL A 369 4.34 4.03 -22.98
CA VAL A 369 4.60 3.96 -21.55
C VAL A 369 4.09 2.66 -20.98
N GLN A 370 4.92 1.94 -20.23
CA GLN A 370 4.58 0.71 -19.53
C GLN A 370 3.96 1.04 -18.17
N GLY A 371 2.70 0.70 -18.00
CA GLY A 371 2.04 0.66 -16.71
C GLY A 371 2.28 -0.66 -15.98
N GLU A 372 1.67 -0.80 -14.82
CA GLU A 372 1.74 -2.02 -14.02
C GLU A 372 1.08 -3.21 -14.74
N ARG A 373 -0.02 -2.98 -15.43
CA ARG A 373 -0.86 -4.01 -16.06
C ARG A 373 -0.72 -4.06 -17.59
N SER A 374 -0.57 -2.91 -18.26
CA SER A 374 -0.49 -2.84 -19.73
C SER A 374 0.22 -1.56 -20.18
N LYS A 375 0.34 -1.39 -21.52
CA LYS A 375 0.95 -0.20 -22.10
C LYS A 375 -0.10 0.79 -22.59
N ILE A 376 0.29 2.06 -22.55
CA ILE A 376 -0.39 3.15 -23.28
C ILE A 376 0.55 3.62 -24.36
N MET A 377 0.00 3.83 -25.56
CA MET A 377 0.67 4.51 -26.67
C MET A 377 -0.08 5.80 -26.96
N VAL A 378 0.65 6.91 -27.04
CA VAL A 378 0.11 8.20 -27.50
C VAL A 378 0.86 8.66 -28.73
N ILE A 379 0.11 9.01 -29.75
CA ILE A 379 0.59 9.66 -30.97
C ILE A 379 0.24 11.14 -30.85
N SER A 380 1.23 12.01 -30.98
CA SER A 380 1.10 13.47 -30.98
C SER A 380 1.45 14.02 -32.36
N GLY A 381 0.59 14.86 -32.91
CA GLY A 381 0.73 15.32 -34.28
C GLY A 381 0.18 14.35 -35.34
N TYR A 382 0.76 14.37 -36.55
CA TYR A 382 0.29 13.64 -37.73
C TYR A 382 1.35 12.71 -38.33
N PRO A 383 2.08 11.90 -37.53
CA PRO A 383 3.12 11.06 -38.09
C PRO A 383 2.55 10.00 -39.04
N GLN A 384 3.28 9.71 -40.09
CA GLN A 384 2.91 8.65 -41.05
C GLN A 384 3.67 7.36 -40.73
N GLY A 385 3.07 6.20 -40.99
CA GLY A 385 3.71 4.89 -40.86
C GLY A 385 3.93 4.44 -39.41
N VAL A 386 3.12 4.92 -38.51
CA VAL A 386 3.12 4.41 -37.13
C VAL A 386 2.41 3.08 -37.09
N ASP A 387 3.11 2.06 -36.58
CA ASP A 387 2.52 0.76 -36.33
C ASP A 387 1.67 0.80 -35.05
N THR A 388 0.40 0.47 -35.15
CA THR A 388 -0.58 0.41 -34.05
C THR A 388 -1.11 -1.00 -33.81
N GLU A 389 -0.49 -2.02 -34.46
CA GLU A 389 -0.85 -3.41 -34.21
C GLU A 389 -0.69 -3.76 -32.72
N GLY A 390 -1.62 -4.51 -32.18
CA GLY A 390 -1.65 -4.84 -30.74
C GLY A 390 -2.18 -3.72 -29.82
N TYR A 391 -2.72 -2.62 -30.39
CA TYR A 391 -3.30 -1.54 -29.62
C TYR A 391 -4.73 -1.23 -30.04
N THR A 392 -5.59 -0.92 -29.08
CA THR A 392 -6.98 -0.48 -29.27
C THR A 392 -7.08 1.03 -29.07
N LEU A 393 -7.68 1.72 -30.03
CA LEU A 393 -7.93 3.16 -29.94
C LEU A 393 -8.92 3.48 -28.81
N VAL A 394 -8.54 4.41 -27.94
CA VAL A 394 -9.35 4.94 -26.82
C VAL A 394 -9.97 6.28 -27.19
N SER A 395 -9.15 7.18 -27.74
CA SER A 395 -9.54 8.54 -28.11
C SER A 395 -8.61 9.07 -29.20
N ALA A 396 -9.14 9.88 -30.09
CA ALA A 396 -8.36 10.56 -31.13
C ALA A 396 -8.95 11.93 -31.44
N GLY A 397 -8.16 12.76 -32.06
CA GLY A 397 -8.64 14.01 -32.65
C GLY A 397 -9.72 13.77 -33.72
N THR A 398 -10.47 14.81 -34.08
CA THR A 398 -11.51 14.72 -35.10
C THR A 398 -10.90 14.52 -36.49
N THR A 399 -11.73 14.14 -37.46
CA THR A 399 -11.31 14.05 -38.86
C THR A 399 -10.78 15.39 -39.40
N GLU A 400 -11.26 16.51 -38.84
CA GLU A 400 -10.84 17.86 -39.22
C GLU A 400 -9.56 18.29 -38.47
N ASN A 401 -9.29 17.73 -37.29
CA ASN A 401 -8.10 18.01 -36.50
C ASN A 401 -7.57 16.71 -35.83
N PRO A 402 -7.01 15.77 -36.59
CA PRO A 402 -6.54 14.48 -36.10
C PRO A 402 -5.18 14.55 -35.39
N ASN A 403 -4.94 15.58 -34.58
CA ASN A 403 -3.66 15.97 -34.00
C ASN A 403 -3.18 15.08 -32.83
N TYR A 404 -3.93 14.03 -32.48
CA TYR A 404 -3.51 13.00 -31.53
C TYR A 404 -4.30 11.72 -31.72
N ALA A 405 -3.71 10.62 -31.22
CA ALA A 405 -4.42 9.38 -30.95
C ALA A 405 -3.86 8.72 -29.69
N PHE A 406 -4.76 8.27 -28.82
CA PHE A 406 -4.47 7.63 -27.54
C PHE A 406 -4.94 6.19 -27.58
N TYR A 407 -4.02 5.26 -27.39
CA TYR A 407 -4.27 3.83 -27.49
C TYR A 407 -3.95 3.13 -26.18
N LYS A 408 -4.66 2.04 -25.88
CA LYS A 408 -4.28 1.05 -24.87
C LYS A 408 -3.90 -0.28 -25.52
N GLU A 409 -2.99 -1.02 -24.92
CA GLU A 409 -2.62 -2.37 -25.36
C GLU A 409 -3.86 -3.27 -25.36
N THR A 410 -4.11 -3.97 -26.48
CA THR A 410 -5.37 -4.70 -26.71
C THR A 410 -5.48 -5.92 -25.79
N ASN A 411 -4.41 -6.72 -25.73
CA ASN A 411 -4.32 -7.95 -24.95
C ASN A 411 -3.04 -7.90 -24.13
N PRO A 412 -3.04 -7.23 -22.97
CA PRO A 412 -1.83 -7.15 -22.14
C PRO A 412 -1.49 -8.53 -21.58
N ALA A 413 -0.17 -8.81 -21.49
CA ALA A 413 0.30 -9.99 -20.80
C ALA A 413 -0.15 -9.99 -19.33
N LYS A 414 -0.87 -11.00 -18.92
CA LYS A 414 -1.37 -11.24 -17.58
C LYS A 414 -0.87 -12.56 -17.02
N ASP A 415 -1.02 -12.76 -15.73
CA ASP A 415 -0.74 -14.05 -15.12
C ASP A 415 -1.81 -15.06 -15.57
N ILE A 416 -1.37 -16.15 -16.18
CA ILE A 416 -2.19 -17.31 -16.57
C ILE A 416 -1.65 -18.52 -15.84
N THR A 417 -2.50 -19.19 -15.08
CA THR A 417 -2.12 -20.38 -14.32
C THR A 417 -2.62 -21.63 -15.02
N VAL A 418 -1.68 -22.55 -15.31
CA VAL A 418 -2.00 -23.88 -15.80
C VAL A 418 -2.00 -24.81 -14.59
N TYR A 419 -3.18 -25.37 -14.27
CA TYR A 419 -3.38 -26.36 -13.24
C TYR A 419 -3.44 -27.74 -13.87
N VAL A 420 -2.70 -28.71 -13.29
CA VAL A 420 -2.63 -30.08 -13.84
C VAL A 420 -2.85 -31.11 -12.75
N GLU A 421 -3.90 -31.94 -12.88
CA GLU A 421 -4.09 -33.16 -12.13
C GLU A 421 -3.32 -34.29 -12.82
N ALA A 422 -2.42 -34.97 -12.11
CA ALA A 422 -1.64 -36.05 -12.64
C ALA A 422 -1.36 -37.10 -11.54
N ASN A 423 -1.55 -38.38 -11.91
CA ASN A 423 -1.19 -39.51 -11.07
C ASN A 423 0.22 -40.06 -11.38
N GLU A 424 0.87 -39.46 -12.38
CA GLU A 424 2.17 -39.91 -12.88
C GLU A 424 3.24 -38.84 -12.72
N GLN A 425 4.43 -39.21 -12.30
CA GLN A 425 5.58 -38.34 -12.09
C GLN A 425 6.83 -38.89 -12.79
N PRO A 426 7.80 -38.06 -13.19
CA PRO A 426 7.81 -36.59 -13.17
C PRO A 426 6.85 -35.99 -14.20
N LEU A 427 6.42 -34.71 -13.98
CA LEU A 427 5.56 -33.97 -14.91
C LEU A 427 6.19 -32.66 -15.27
N TYR A 428 6.40 -32.40 -16.55
CA TYR A 428 6.96 -31.16 -17.09
C TYR A 428 5.90 -30.40 -17.88
N LEU A 429 5.94 -29.08 -17.75
CA LEU A 429 5.18 -28.15 -18.58
C LEU A 429 6.16 -27.41 -19.51
N TYR A 430 5.96 -27.54 -20.80
CA TYR A 430 6.62 -26.73 -21.82
C TYR A 430 5.61 -25.76 -22.39
N ALA A 431 5.84 -24.45 -22.26
CA ALA A 431 4.92 -23.41 -22.69
C ALA A 431 5.64 -22.34 -23.54
N TRP A 432 4.89 -21.78 -24.51
CA TRP A 432 5.39 -20.78 -25.44
C TRP A 432 4.27 -19.83 -25.88
N THR A 433 4.64 -18.66 -26.41
CA THR A 433 3.71 -17.66 -27.01
C THR A 433 3.35 -18.04 -28.45
N ASP A 434 2.36 -17.35 -29.04
CA ASP A 434 2.01 -17.56 -30.46
C ASP A 434 3.17 -17.27 -31.43
N ASN A 435 4.18 -16.52 -31.01
CA ASN A 435 5.41 -16.26 -31.80
C ASN A 435 6.55 -17.24 -31.43
N ASP A 436 6.24 -18.40 -30.91
CA ASP A 436 7.17 -19.46 -30.52
C ASP A 436 8.23 -19.02 -29.47
N SER A 437 8.00 -17.90 -28.76
CA SER A 437 8.89 -17.49 -27.67
C SER A 437 8.63 -18.34 -26.42
N PRO A 438 9.65 -19.02 -25.84
CA PRO A 438 9.46 -19.89 -24.69
C PRO A 438 9.09 -19.08 -23.45
N LEU A 439 8.14 -19.60 -22.68
CA LEU A 439 7.69 -19.09 -21.37
C LEU A 439 8.20 -19.93 -20.21
N THR A 440 8.76 -21.11 -20.52
CA THR A 440 9.37 -22.05 -19.57
C THR A 440 10.83 -22.31 -19.96
N ASP A 441 11.52 -23.16 -19.20
CA ASP A 441 12.83 -23.67 -19.61
C ASP A 441 12.72 -24.35 -21.00
N GLY A 442 13.86 -24.49 -21.68
CA GLY A 442 13.92 -25.26 -22.92
C GLY A 442 13.36 -26.68 -22.74
N TYR A 443 12.91 -27.31 -23.86
CA TYR A 443 12.32 -28.65 -23.82
C TYR A 443 13.16 -29.61 -22.96
N PRO A 444 12.58 -30.42 -22.07
CA PRO A 444 11.16 -30.78 -21.91
C PRO A 444 10.30 -29.76 -21.16
N GLY A 445 10.80 -28.57 -20.83
CA GLY A 445 10.12 -27.52 -20.10
C GLY A 445 10.47 -27.50 -18.61
N THR A 446 9.69 -26.83 -17.83
CA THR A 446 9.91 -26.72 -16.38
C THR A 446 9.15 -27.82 -15.63
N LEU A 447 9.84 -28.50 -14.72
CA LEU A 447 9.24 -29.53 -13.88
C LEU A 447 8.22 -28.93 -12.92
N LEU A 448 6.99 -29.45 -12.92
CA LEU A 448 5.93 -29.06 -12.01
C LEU A 448 6.16 -29.68 -10.62
N THR A 449 6.47 -28.85 -9.64
CA THR A 449 6.71 -29.26 -8.25
C THR A 449 5.74 -28.61 -7.26
N LYS A 450 5.18 -27.45 -7.62
CA LYS A 450 4.23 -26.72 -6.77
C LYS A 450 2.84 -27.31 -6.92
N LYS A 451 2.15 -27.46 -5.79
CA LYS A 451 0.77 -27.92 -5.75
C LYS A 451 -0.11 -26.87 -5.11
N ARG A 452 -1.36 -26.77 -5.58
CA ARG A 452 -2.37 -25.86 -5.03
C ARG A 452 -3.69 -26.60 -4.91
N GLN A 453 -4.37 -26.39 -3.79
CA GLN A 453 -5.73 -26.90 -3.61
C GLN A 453 -6.73 -25.93 -4.21
N VAL A 454 -7.62 -26.47 -5.04
CA VAL A 454 -8.76 -25.76 -5.65
C VAL A 454 -10.01 -26.63 -5.41
N GLY A 455 -11.00 -26.08 -4.70
CA GLY A 455 -12.10 -26.87 -4.21
C GLY A 455 -11.62 -28.03 -3.33
N ASP A 456 -12.04 -29.26 -3.63
CA ASP A 456 -11.65 -30.50 -2.96
C ASP A 456 -10.45 -31.22 -3.60
N LYS A 457 -9.87 -30.65 -4.68
CA LYS A 457 -8.79 -31.22 -5.48
C LYS A 457 -7.46 -30.52 -5.29
N VAL A 458 -6.38 -31.27 -5.44
CA VAL A 458 -5.00 -30.77 -5.46
C VAL A 458 -4.43 -30.90 -6.86
N PHE A 459 -3.97 -29.77 -7.41
CA PHE A 459 -3.37 -29.69 -8.74
C PHE A 459 -1.90 -29.29 -8.63
N TYR A 460 -1.06 -29.86 -9.49
CA TYR A 460 0.20 -29.22 -9.86
C TYR A 460 -0.14 -27.93 -10.58
N TYR A 461 0.66 -26.86 -10.43
CA TYR A 461 0.39 -25.62 -11.12
C TYR A 461 1.66 -24.86 -11.49
N MET A 462 1.53 -24.04 -12.51
CA MET A 462 2.51 -23.01 -12.87
C MET A 462 1.79 -21.77 -13.36
N THR A 463 2.20 -20.61 -12.87
CA THR A 463 1.71 -19.31 -13.32
C THR A 463 2.73 -18.71 -14.28
N LEU A 464 2.28 -18.33 -15.47
CA LEU A 464 3.08 -17.80 -16.57
C LEU A 464 2.52 -16.44 -16.98
N LYS A 465 3.38 -15.51 -17.34
CA LYS A 465 2.96 -14.17 -17.78
C LYS A 465 2.90 -14.10 -19.30
N ALA A 466 1.69 -14.06 -19.87
CA ALA A 466 1.43 -13.96 -21.29
C ALA A 466 0.07 -13.30 -21.56
N ASP A 467 -0.13 -12.75 -22.74
CA ASP A 467 -1.45 -12.39 -23.26
C ASP A 467 -2.20 -13.64 -23.72
N ARG A 468 -1.47 -14.55 -24.36
CA ARG A 468 -1.91 -15.87 -24.81
C ARG A 468 -0.72 -16.83 -24.74
N LEU A 469 -0.97 -18.06 -24.31
CA LEU A 469 0.06 -19.10 -24.30
C LEU A 469 -0.42 -20.40 -24.93
N ASN A 470 0.55 -21.18 -25.38
CA ASN A 470 0.41 -22.57 -25.80
C ASN A 470 1.24 -23.43 -24.88
N PHE A 471 0.86 -24.68 -24.66
CA PHE A 471 1.65 -25.59 -23.85
C PHE A 471 1.46 -27.05 -24.24
N LEU A 472 2.39 -27.89 -23.80
CA LEU A 472 2.25 -29.34 -23.74
C LEU A 472 2.78 -29.86 -22.39
N LEU A 473 2.36 -31.07 -22.05
CA LEU A 473 2.78 -31.78 -20.85
C LEU A 473 3.58 -33.03 -21.26
N ASN A 474 4.59 -33.39 -20.48
CA ASN A 474 5.40 -34.59 -20.71
C ASN A 474 6.06 -35.10 -19.44
N LYS A 475 6.70 -36.26 -19.50
CA LYS A 475 7.46 -36.88 -18.36
C LYS A 475 8.97 -36.72 -18.50
N GLY A 476 9.43 -35.82 -19.35
CA GLY A 476 10.85 -35.55 -19.57
C GLY A 476 11.36 -35.96 -20.94
N ASP A 477 10.52 -36.52 -21.80
CA ASP A 477 10.88 -36.98 -23.15
C ASP A 477 9.74 -36.93 -24.16
N ASP A 478 10.08 -37.06 -25.45
CA ASP A 478 9.12 -37.00 -26.57
C ASP A 478 8.12 -38.15 -26.59
N THR A 479 8.46 -39.27 -26.00
CA THR A 479 7.61 -40.48 -26.05
C THR A 479 6.42 -40.35 -25.09
N THR A 480 6.47 -39.37 -24.17
CA THR A 480 5.46 -39.17 -23.10
C THR A 480 4.70 -37.85 -23.29
N LYS A 481 5.04 -37.06 -24.33
CA LYS A 481 4.39 -35.75 -24.56
C LYS A 481 2.95 -35.88 -25.01
N THR A 482 2.13 -34.89 -24.62
CA THR A 482 0.77 -34.67 -25.11
C THR A 482 0.80 -33.97 -26.45
N ASP A 483 -0.36 -33.89 -27.12
CA ASP A 483 -0.57 -32.91 -28.20
C ASP A 483 -0.47 -31.48 -27.62
N ASP A 484 -0.21 -30.52 -28.49
CA ASP A 484 -0.18 -29.11 -28.13
C ASP A 484 -1.56 -28.62 -27.72
N VAL A 485 -1.62 -27.93 -26.61
CA VAL A 485 -2.77 -27.13 -26.20
C VAL A 485 -2.48 -25.69 -26.59
N ARG A 486 -3.37 -25.07 -27.37
CA ARG A 486 -3.12 -23.74 -27.96
C ARG A 486 -4.16 -22.71 -27.60
N GLY A 487 -3.76 -21.45 -27.61
CA GLY A 487 -4.65 -20.31 -27.51
C GLY A 487 -5.21 -20.02 -26.12
N ILE A 488 -4.48 -20.37 -25.08
CA ILE A 488 -4.90 -20.19 -23.70
C ILE A 488 -4.74 -18.73 -23.29
N THR A 489 -5.83 -18.13 -22.81
CA THR A 489 -5.89 -16.72 -22.40
C THR A 489 -6.31 -16.53 -20.94
N ASN A 490 -6.74 -17.57 -20.24
CA ASN A 490 -7.16 -17.53 -18.82
C ASN A 490 -6.60 -18.73 -18.09
N ASP A 491 -6.78 -18.77 -16.75
CA ASP A 491 -6.46 -19.94 -15.94
C ASP A 491 -7.19 -21.18 -16.46
N VAL A 492 -6.48 -22.32 -16.51
CA VAL A 492 -7.00 -23.57 -17.09
C VAL A 492 -6.65 -24.76 -16.22
N PHE A 493 -7.53 -25.76 -16.27
CA PHE A 493 -7.40 -27.00 -15.49
C PHE A 493 -7.35 -28.21 -16.43
N TYR A 494 -6.29 -28.99 -16.35
CA TYR A 494 -6.08 -30.16 -17.18
C TYR A 494 -5.78 -31.40 -16.36
N THR A 495 -6.12 -32.57 -16.88
CA THR A 495 -5.63 -33.87 -16.37
C THR A 495 -4.63 -34.44 -17.35
N TYR A 496 -3.42 -34.82 -16.87
CA TYR A 496 -2.46 -35.58 -17.63
C TYR A 496 -2.64 -37.09 -17.34
N ASN A 497 -2.93 -37.86 -18.35
CA ASN A 497 -3.01 -39.30 -18.28
C ASN A 497 -2.57 -39.93 -19.60
N ASN A 498 -1.56 -40.81 -19.58
CA ASN A 498 -1.10 -41.56 -20.71
C ASN A 498 -0.97 -40.73 -22.01
N ARG A 499 -0.15 -39.67 -22.00
CA ARG A 499 0.12 -38.75 -23.13
C ARG A 499 -1.08 -37.92 -23.63
N LYS A 500 -2.13 -37.86 -22.85
CA LYS A 500 -3.30 -37.05 -23.16
C LYS A 500 -3.46 -35.96 -22.15
N ALA A 501 -3.63 -34.71 -22.62
CA ALA A 501 -4.10 -33.59 -21.81
C ALA A 501 -5.63 -33.46 -22.00
N THR A 502 -6.39 -33.64 -20.93
CA THR A 502 -7.86 -33.50 -20.98
C THR A 502 -8.24 -32.20 -20.26
N ASP A 503 -8.96 -31.33 -20.96
CA ASP A 503 -9.45 -30.08 -20.42
C ASP A 503 -10.61 -30.30 -19.44
N ASN A 504 -10.46 -29.80 -18.22
CA ASN A 504 -11.45 -29.83 -17.15
C ASN A 504 -11.77 -28.40 -16.67
N THR A 505 -11.38 -27.36 -17.42
CA THR A 505 -11.52 -25.96 -17.02
C THR A 505 -12.95 -25.63 -16.62
N ALA A 506 -13.96 -26.01 -17.41
CA ALA A 506 -15.36 -25.76 -17.11
C ALA A 506 -15.84 -26.37 -15.78
N GLN A 507 -15.17 -27.40 -15.29
CA GLN A 507 -15.48 -28.03 -14.00
C GLN A 507 -14.92 -27.25 -12.81
N TYR A 508 -13.75 -26.62 -12.96
CA TYR A 508 -12.99 -26.03 -11.84
C TYR A 508 -12.83 -24.51 -11.92
N GLU A 509 -13.17 -23.84 -13.02
CA GLU A 509 -12.96 -22.39 -13.20
C GLU A 509 -13.71 -21.53 -12.15
N ASN A 510 -14.79 -22.03 -11.60
CA ASN A 510 -15.58 -21.37 -10.56
C ASN A 510 -15.28 -21.89 -9.13
N GLU A 511 -14.37 -22.87 -9.01
CA GLU A 511 -13.99 -23.43 -7.73
C GLU A 511 -13.02 -22.49 -7.00
N ARG A 512 -13.16 -22.45 -5.68
CA ARG A 512 -12.32 -21.59 -4.85
C ARG A 512 -10.89 -22.10 -4.78
N VAL A 513 -9.95 -21.25 -5.15
CA VAL A 513 -8.52 -21.47 -4.88
C VAL A 513 -8.28 -21.38 -3.36
N ILE A 514 -7.91 -22.49 -2.75
CA ILE A 514 -7.69 -22.58 -1.30
C ILE A 514 -6.27 -22.14 -0.93
N GLY A 515 -5.25 -22.56 -1.68
CA GLY A 515 -3.85 -22.12 -1.52
C GLY A 515 -2.82 -23.21 -1.83
N GLU A 516 -1.54 -22.83 -1.69
CA GLU A 516 -0.43 -23.76 -1.92
C GLU A 516 -0.45 -24.89 -0.89
N VAL A 517 -0.19 -26.10 -1.36
CA VAL A 517 0.01 -27.28 -0.51
C VAL A 517 1.49 -27.39 -0.18
N ASP A 518 1.82 -27.43 1.11
CA ASP A 518 3.18 -27.70 1.53
C ASP A 518 3.57 -29.13 1.08
N PRO A 519 4.57 -29.29 0.22
CA PRO A 519 4.98 -30.60 -0.28
C PRO A 519 5.51 -31.53 0.83
N LEU A 520 5.87 -30.96 2.00
CA LEU A 520 6.32 -31.75 3.17
C LEU A 520 5.16 -32.19 4.07
N THR A 521 3.95 -32.33 3.53
CA THR A 521 2.75 -32.75 4.27
C THR A 521 2.41 -34.24 4.02
N PHE A 522 1.73 -34.85 4.99
CA PHE A 522 1.18 -36.20 4.91
C PHE A 522 -0.05 -36.33 5.83
N SER A 523 -0.91 -37.32 5.56
CA SER A 523 -2.05 -37.66 6.42
C SER A 523 -1.78 -38.92 7.23
N ASN A 524 -2.57 -39.23 8.27
CA ASN A 524 -2.49 -40.45 9.05
C ASN A 524 -2.81 -41.70 8.23
N SER A 525 -3.50 -41.55 7.10
CA SER A 525 -3.81 -42.66 6.18
C SER A 525 -2.64 -42.99 5.24
N GLU A 526 -1.60 -42.17 5.19
CA GLU A 526 -0.42 -42.33 4.37
C GLU A 526 0.74 -42.87 5.22
N THR A 527 1.55 -43.78 4.64
CA THR A 527 2.86 -44.14 5.16
C THR A 527 3.91 -43.53 4.27
N VAL A 528 4.59 -42.46 4.76
CA VAL A 528 5.50 -41.66 3.94
C VAL A 528 6.82 -41.33 4.65
N ALA A 529 7.82 -41.00 3.85
CA ALA A 529 9.07 -40.41 4.33
C ALA A 529 9.58 -39.35 3.36
N PHE A 530 10.28 -38.37 3.91
CA PHE A 530 10.93 -37.30 3.14
C PHE A 530 12.44 -37.48 3.18
N PHE A 531 13.10 -37.24 2.06
CA PHE A 531 14.54 -37.40 1.95
C PHE A 531 15.21 -36.24 1.25
N GLU A 532 16.27 -35.73 1.85
CA GLU A 532 17.13 -34.70 1.28
C GLU A 532 18.40 -35.32 0.72
N SER A 533 18.51 -35.32 -0.61
CA SER A 533 19.68 -35.88 -1.32
C SER A 533 20.67 -34.77 -1.72
N PRO A 534 21.94 -35.12 -2.02
CA PRO A 534 22.83 -34.23 -2.72
C PRO A 534 22.20 -33.63 -3.99
N ALA A 535 22.52 -32.40 -4.34
CA ALA A 535 22.01 -31.71 -5.52
C ALA A 535 22.31 -32.45 -6.84
N SER A 536 23.40 -33.24 -6.88
CA SER A 536 23.85 -34.00 -8.02
C SER A 536 22.96 -35.18 -8.38
N TRP A 537 22.11 -35.68 -7.45
CA TRP A 537 21.26 -36.83 -7.74
C TRP A 537 20.16 -36.47 -8.75
N GLY A 538 20.09 -37.19 -9.84
CA GLY A 538 19.03 -37.01 -10.85
C GLY A 538 17.69 -37.63 -10.42
N LYS A 539 17.71 -38.63 -9.54
CA LYS A 539 16.56 -39.33 -8.99
C LYS A 539 16.92 -39.90 -7.61
N ALA A 540 15.91 -40.32 -6.85
CA ALA A 540 16.08 -41.03 -5.59
C ALA A 540 15.11 -42.20 -5.50
N ALA A 541 15.52 -43.28 -4.84
CA ALA A 541 14.66 -44.39 -4.51
C ALA A 541 14.74 -44.68 -3.01
N CYS A 542 13.68 -45.26 -2.51
CA CYS A 542 13.54 -45.73 -1.14
C CYS A 542 13.61 -47.23 -1.05
N TRP A 543 14.35 -47.77 -0.04
CA TRP A 543 14.34 -49.17 0.36
C TRP A 543 13.83 -49.23 1.80
N ALA A 544 12.65 -49.80 1.99
CA ALA A 544 12.01 -49.91 3.31
C ALA A 544 11.59 -51.35 3.61
N TRP A 545 11.86 -51.84 4.86
CA TRP A 545 11.68 -53.23 5.21
C TRP A 545 11.45 -53.44 6.71
N ASP A 546 10.98 -54.62 7.06
CA ASP A 546 11.02 -55.20 8.40
C ASP A 546 11.63 -56.61 8.35
N SER A 547 11.53 -57.34 9.44
CA SER A 547 12.08 -58.71 9.54
C SER A 547 11.40 -59.74 8.61
N HIS A 548 10.22 -59.38 8.02
CA HIS A 548 9.38 -60.31 7.26
C HIS A 548 9.06 -59.84 5.85
N SER A 549 9.08 -58.51 5.63
CA SER A 549 8.54 -57.87 4.42
C SER A 549 9.44 -56.79 3.88
N ASN A 550 9.38 -56.58 2.55
CA ASN A 550 9.90 -55.40 1.87
C ASN A 550 8.76 -54.57 1.34
N TYR A 551 8.74 -53.28 1.67
CA TYR A 551 7.66 -52.32 1.34
C TYR A 551 7.89 -51.52 0.05
N THR A 552 8.97 -51.87 -0.71
CA THR A 552 9.43 -51.11 -1.88
C THR A 552 9.61 -52.00 -3.12
N GLY A 553 8.88 -53.15 -3.19
CA GLY A 553 8.85 -54.03 -4.35
C GLY A 553 9.90 -55.14 -4.37
N GLY A 554 10.74 -55.28 -3.32
CA GLY A 554 11.63 -56.46 -3.10
C GLY A 554 12.83 -56.54 -4.03
N SER A 555 13.05 -55.60 -4.96
CA SER A 555 14.21 -55.52 -5.85
C SER A 555 14.90 -54.18 -5.74
N TRP A 556 16.24 -54.23 -5.60
CA TRP A 556 17.04 -52.97 -5.58
C TRP A 556 16.92 -52.22 -6.91
N PRO A 557 16.84 -50.91 -6.93
CA PRO A 557 17.03 -49.90 -5.86
C PRO A 557 15.77 -49.62 -5.00
N GLY A 558 14.69 -50.35 -5.16
CA GLY A 558 13.44 -50.12 -4.46
C GLY A 558 12.49 -49.23 -5.21
N GLN A 559 11.60 -48.59 -4.48
CA GLN A 559 10.55 -47.72 -5.05
C GLN A 559 11.10 -46.34 -5.29
N GLN A 560 10.84 -45.76 -6.50
CA GLN A 560 11.20 -44.38 -6.84
C GLN A 560 10.47 -43.38 -5.93
N CYS A 561 11.19 -42.34 -5.52
CA CYS A 561 10.64 -41.22 -4.76
C CYS A 561 10.16 -40.11 -5.68
N GLU A 562 9.12 -39.40 -5.28
CA GLU A 562 8.64 -38.18 -5.95
C GLU A 562 9.58 -37.02 -5.63
N TYR A 563 10.02 -36.27 -6.65
CA TYR A 563 10.76 -35.06 -6.43
C TYR A 563 9.78 -33.94 -6.03
N ILE A 564 9.98 -33.30 -4.87
CA ILE A 564 9.07 -32.32 -4.32
C ILE A 564 9.66 -30.91 -4.15
N GLY A 565 10.95 -30.71 -4.44
CA GLY A 565 11.56 -29.40 -4.39
C GLY A 565 13.03 -29.38 -3.97
N LYS A 566 13.53 -28.22 -3.59
CA LYS A 566 14.90 -27.99 -3.10
C LYS A 566 14.89 -27.43 -1.70
N ALA A 567 15.84 -27.86 -0.90
CA ALA A 567 16.16 -27.23 0.37
C ALA A 567 16.95 -25.91 0.16
N ALA A 568 17.05 -25.08 1.19
CA ALA A 568 17.74 -23.80 1.14
C ALA A 568 19.25 -23.92 0.77
N ASN A 569 19.87 -25.05 1.05
CA ASN A 569 21.25 -25.38 0.70
C ASN A 569 21.44 -25.86 -0.75
N GLY A 570 20.36 -25.93 -1.54
CA GLY A 570 20.35 -26.39 -2.93
C GLY A 570 20.19 -27.92 -3.11
N ASN A 571 20.17 -28.69 -2.04
CA ASN A 571 19.89 -30.12 -2.05
C ASN A 571 18.48 -30.39 -2.56
N LYS A 572 18.25 -31.60 -3.08
CA LYS A 572 16.94 -32.01 -3.61
C LYS A 572 16.13 -32.74 -2.56
N ILE A 573 14.84 -32.44 -2.45
CA ILE A 573 13.90 -33.04 -1.52
C ILE A 573 12.99 -34.00 -2.28
N TRP A 574 12.82 -35.18 -1.73
CA TRP A 574 12.05 -36.26 -2.29
C TRP A 574 11.03 -36.77 -1.28
N LYS A 575 9.85 -37.20 -1.75
CA LYS A 575 8.82 -37.88 -0.96
C LYS A 575 8.72 -39.33 -1.40
N TRP A 576 8.84 -40.25 -0.46
CA TRP A 576 8.44 -41.65 -0.65
C TRP A 576 7.06 -41.84 -0.05
N THR A 577 6.18 -42.52 -0.78
CA THR A 577 4.87 -42.96 -0.29
C THR A 577 4.77 -44.48 -0.45
N CYS A 578 4.48 -45.17 0.65
CA CYS A 578 4.31 -46.62 0.64
C CYS A 578 3.04 -47.00 -0.11
N ASN A 579 3.15 -47.81 -1.12
CA ASN A 579 2.02 -48.26 -1.97
C ASN A 579 1.47 -49.66 -1.55
N VAL A 580 1.99 -50.22 -0.45
CA VAL A 580 1.54 -51.50 0.10
C VAL A 580 1.06 -51.33 1.53
N THR A 581 0.17 -52.20 1.97
CA THR A 581 -0.37 -52.16 3.34
C THR A 581 0.72 -52.56 4.35
N GLY A 582 0.85 -51.76 5.41
CA GLY A 582 1.76 -52.01 6.52
C GLY A 582 2.69 -50.82 6.78
N THR A 583 3.53 -50.94 7.80
CA THR A 583 4.48 -49.92 8.22
C THR A 583 5.86 -50.56 8.37
N PRO A 584 6.89 -50.13 7.65
CA PRO A 584 8.23 -50.67 7.78
C PRO A 584 8.83 -50.34 9.15
N GLU A 585 9.81 -51.14 9.56
CA GLU A 585 10.65 -50.87 10.74
C GLU A 585 11.89 -50.07 10.37
N ASN A 586 12.43 -50.31 9.17
CA ASN A 586 13.68 -49.74 8.69
C ASN A 586 13.50 -49.07 7.32
N ILE A 587 14.31 -48.03 7.04
CA ILE A 587 14.30 -47.29 5.79
C ILE A 587 15.71 -46.81 5.44
N MET A 588 16.04 -46.81 4.15
CA MET A 588 17.18 -46.08 3.58
C MET A 588 16.83 -45.50 2.20
N PHE A 589 17.64 -44.57 1.74
CA PHE A 589 17.50 -43.95 0.43
C PHE A 589 18.74 -44.11 -0.42
N ASN A 590 18.59 -44.16 -1.73
CA ASN A 590 19.67 -44.32 -2.68
C ASN A 590 19.41 -43.47 -3.96
N ASP A 591 20.41 -43.41 -4.86
CA ASP A 591 20.38 -42.61 -6.08
C ASP A 591 19.45 -43.17 -7.19
N GLY A 592 18.67 -44.20 -6.88
CA GLY A 592 17.73 -44.83 -7.81
C GLY A 592 18.39 -45.57 -8.96
N VAL A 593 19.68 -45.94 -8.88
CA VAL A 593 20.44 -46.71 -9.88
C VAL A 593 20.61 -48.13 -9.41
N ALA A 594 20.19 -49.08 -10.25
CA ALA A 594 20.22 -50.51 -9.89
C ALA A 594 21.63 -51.06 -9.57
N THR A 595 22.67 -50.52 -10.19
CA THR A 595 24.08 -50.82 -9.94
C THR A 595 24.76 -49.74 -9.08
N GLY A 596 24.02 -48.73 -8.61
CA GLY A 596 24.54 -47.63 -7.85
C GLY A 596 24.96 -48.04 -6.43
N THR A 597 26.00 -47.35 -5.93
CA THR A 597 26.54 -47.56 -4.58
C THR A 597 26.25 -46.39 -3.65
N GLN A 598 25.67 -45.31 -4.18
CA GLN A 598 25.37 -44.13 -3.39
C GLN A 598 24.05 -44.34 -2.62
N LYS A 599 24.15 -44.37 -1.31
CA LYS A 599 23.02 -44.57 -0.42
C LYS A 599 23.20 -43.81 0.89
N SER A 600 22.07 -43.49 1.55
CA SER A 600 22.06 -42.95 2.91
C SER A 600 22.47 -44.03 3.93
N ASN A 601 22.58 -43.60 5.18
CA ASN A 601 22.55 -44.53 6.30
C ASN A 601 21.19 -45.27 6.36
N GLU A 602 21.17 -46.39 7.11
CA GLU A 602 19.94 -47.09 7.48
C GLU A 602 19.32 -46.43 8.72
N TYR A 603 18.02 -46.25 8.72
CA TYR A 603 17.29 -45.55 9.80
C TYR A 603 16.13 -46.43 10.29
N ALA A 604 15.80 -46.27 11.58
CA ALA A 604 14.48 -46.68 12.05
C ALA A 604 13.41 -45.81 11.36
N PHE A 605 12.40 -46.46 10.80
CA PHE A 605 11.32 -45.74 10.12
C PHE A 605 10.49 -44.93 11.12
N THR A 606 10.14 -43.74 10.72
CA THR A 606 9.14 -42.88 11.38
C THR A 606 8.22 -42.34 10.31
N ASN A 607 6.91 -42.49 10.45
CA ASN A 607 5.96 -41.97 9.46
C ASN A 607 6.09 -40.45 9.37
N GLY A 608 6.23 -39.93 8.15
CA GLY A 608 6.52 -38.52 7.91
C GLY A 608 7.93 -38.04 8.24
N GLY A 609 8.84 -38.94 8.58
CA GLY A 609 10.24 -38.64 8.93
C GLY A 609 10.97 -37.91 7.80
N TYR A 610 11.78 -36.89 8.15
CA TYR A 610 12.66 -36.18 7.22
C TYR A 610 14.10 -36.64 7.44
N TYR A 611 14.69 -37.24 6.42
CA TYR A 611 15.97 -37.90 6.44
C TYR A 611 16.97 -37.21 5.50
N THR A 612 18.25 -37.27 5.86
CA THR A 612 19.37 -36.83 5.03
C THR A 612 20.25 -38.01 4.69
N MET A 613 21.44 -37.79 4.13
CA MET A 613 22.42 -38.85 3.91
C MET A 613 22.92 -39.49 5.19
N SER A 614 22.94 -38.78 6.30
CA SER A 614 23.60 -39.15 7.54
C SER A 614 22.70 -39.24 8.78
N GLU A 615 21.54 -38.63 8.76
CA GLU A 615 20.68 -38.52 9.95
C GLU A 615 19.20 -38.28 9.61
N ARG A 616 18.32 -38.50 10.57
CA ARG A 616 16.94 -38.00 10.55
C ARG A 616 16.89 -36.65 11.28
N THR A 617 16.54 -35.59 10.57
CA THR A 617 16.59 -34.23 11.09
C THR A 617 15.23 -33.67 11.56
N GLY A 618 14.13 -34.39 11.26
CA GLY A 618 12.80 -33.90 11.62
C GLY A 618 11.65 -34.76 11.11
N THR A 619 10.50 -34.16 10.94
CA THR A 619 9.29 -34.73 10.32
C THR A 619 8.59 -33.71 9.45
N GLY A 620 7.90 -34.18 8.41
CA GLY A 620 6.93 -33.37 7.68
C GLY A 620 5.70 -33.00 8.54
N SER A 621 4.83 -32.18 8.01
CA SER A 621 3.60 -31.72 8.67
C SER A 621 2.45 -32.69 8.43
N ASN A 622 1.84 -33.19 9.50
CA ASN A 622 0.69 -34.11 9.42
C ASN A 622 -0.59 -33.30 9.16
N THR A 623 -1.25 -33.55 8.03
CA THR A 623 -2.45 -32.78 7.61
C THR A 623 -3.66 -33.00 8.52
N ASP A 624 -3.77 -34.15 9.18
CA ASP A 624 -4.88 -34.43 10.10
C ASP A 624 -4.79 -33.60 11.39
N ASN A 625 -3.63 -32.99 11.65
CA ASN A 625 -3.35 -32.13 12.78
C ASN A 625 -3.14 -30.68 12.36
N LEU A 626 -3.46 -30.28 11.13
CA LEU A 626 -3.32 -28.91 10.67
C LEU A 626 -4.48 -28.03 11.12
N PHE A 627 -4.15 -26.80 11.45
CA PHE A 627 -5.11 -25.77 11.79
C PHE A 627 -5.39 -24.89 10.58
N GLU A 628 -6.66 -24.73 10.25
CA GLU A 628 -7.14 -23.76 9.26
C GLU A 628 -8.29 -22.96 9.82
N ARG A 629 -8.30 -21.66 9.53
CA ARG A 629 -9.37 -20.80 9.96
C ARG A 629 -9.55 -19.63 9.01
N GLU A 630 -10.76 -19.35 8.65
CA GLU A 630 -11.13 -18.18 7.88
C GLU A 630 -11.31 -16.95 8.78
N ILE A 631 -10.68 -15.81 8.40
CA ILE A 631 -10.78 -14.53 9.09
C ILE A 631 -11.27 -13.48 8.11
N LYS A 632 -12.29 -12.73 8.51
CA LYS A 632 -12.78 -11.58 7.73
C LYS A 632 -11.81 -10.41 7.83
N GLY A 633 -11.56 -9.74 6.72
CA GLY A 633 -10.74 -8.54 6.67
C GLY A 633 -11.33 -7.38 7.48
N ASN A 634 -10.47 -6.55 8.04
CA ASN A 634 -10.80 -5.38 8.89
C ASN A 634 -11.70 -5.66 10.10
N VAL A 635 -11.90 -6.92 10.45
CA VAL A 635 -12.73 -7.35 11.59
C VAL A 635 -11.84 -7.78 12.73
N LYS A 636 -12.17 -7.33 13.95
CA LYS A 636 -11.48 -7.78 15.17
C LYS A 636 -11.83 -9.23 15.44
N SER A 637 -10.85 -10.13 15.28
CA SER A 637 -10.99 -11.56 15.53
C SER A 637 -10.27 -11.95 16.80
N THR A 638 -10.97 -12.61 17.74
CA THR A 638 -10.31 -13.15 18.93
C THR A 638 -9.65 -14.50 18.62
N LEU A 639 -8.43 -14.72 19.06
CA LEU A 639 -7.61 -15.88 18.82
C LEU A 639 -7.05 -16.48 20.10
N CYS A 640 -7.12 -17.81 20.23
CA CYS A 640 -6.32 -18.57 21.18
C CYS A 640 -5.76 -19.79 20.43
N LEU A 641 -4.59 -19.62 19.81
CA LEU A 641 -4.03 -20.59 18.91
C LEU A 641 -3.30 -21.70 19.64
N PRO A 642 -3.40 -22.97 19.17
CA PRO A 642 -2.68 -24.08 19.75
C PRO A 642 -1.22 -24.20 19.26
N PHE A 643 -0.64 -23.14 18.71
CA PHE A 643 0.73 -23.09 18.20
C PHE A 643 1.31 -21.68 18.29
N ASN A 644 2.64 -21.60 18.27
CA ASN A 644 3.35 -20.32 18.26
C ASN A 644 3.39 -19.71 16.85
N ILE A 645 3.39 -18.36 16.79
CA ILE A 645 3.75 -17.57 15.62
C ILE A 645 5.00 -16.77 15.98
N SER A 646 6.10 -17.07 15.33
CA SER A 646 7.36 -16.35 15.52
C SER A 646 7.31 -14.93 14.93
N PRO A 647 8.21 -14.01 15.32
CA PRO A 647 8.28 -12.68 14.72
C PRO A 647 8.50 -12.70 13.19
N THR A 648 9.24 -13.65 12.67
CA THR A 648 9.46 -13.82 11.23
C THR A 648 8.20 -14.27 10.48
N GLU A 649 7.39 -15.14 11.09
CA GLU A 649 6.10 -15.55 10.54
C GLU A 649 5.06 -14.44 10.65
N ALA A 650 5.07 -13.68 11.76
CA ALA A 650 4.14 -12.58 11.99
C ALA A 650 4.27 -11.46 10.95
N VAL A 651 5.47 -11.21 10.44
CA VAL A 651 5.71 -10.25 9.34
C VAL A 651 4.99 -10.66 8.05
N GLN A 652 4.75 -11.95 7.84
CA GLN A 652 4.07 -12.48 6.65
C GLN A 652 2.54 -12.41 6.77
N LEU A 653 2.01 -12.14 7.97
CA LEU A 653 0.57 -12.00 8.18
C LEU A 653 0.11 -10.63 7.70
N ASP A 654 -0.90 -10.61 6.83
CA ASP A 654 -1.54 -9.37 6.40
C ASP A 654 -2.49 -8.85 7.48
N GLY A 655 -1.95 -8.28 8.55
CA GLY A 655 -2.71 -7.78 9.68
C GLY A 655 -1.86 -7.47 10.90
N LYS A 656 -2.52 -7.16 12.01
CA LYS A 656 -1.89 -6.83 13.28
C LYS A 656 -2.36 -7.73 14.40
N ILE A 657 -1.41 -8.19 15.20
CA ILE A 657 -1.63 -9.02 16.39
C ILE A 657 -1.61 -8.09 17.62
N TYR A 658 -2.51 -8.34 18.56
CA TYR A 658 -2.61 -7.55 19.79
C TYR A 658 -2.76 -8.44 21.00
N GLN A 659 -2.01 -8.13 22.07
CA GLN A 659 -2.04 -8.78 23.36
C GLN A 659 -2.66 -7.85 24.42
N LEU A 660 -3.43 -8.40 25.36
CA LEU A 660 -4.00 -7.65 26.47
C LEU A 660 -2.87 -7.13 27.40
N THR A 661 -2.87 -5.82 27.66
CA THR A 661 -1.89 -5.16 28.54
C THR A 661 -2.52 -4.33 29.65
N GLY A 662 -3.82 -4.07 29.60
CA GLY A 662 -4.55 -3.31 30.60
C GLY A 662 -6.05 -3.62 30.57
N ALA A 663 -6.70 -3.56 31.73
CA ALA A 663 -8.16 -3.63 31.84
C ALA A 663 -8.62 -2.83 33.09
N SER A 664 -9.52 -1.86 32.89
CA SER A 664 -10.18 -1.11 33.95
C SER A 664 -11.49 -0.50 33.47
N ASP A 665 -12.48 -0.35 34.35
CA ASP A 665 -13.76 0.33 34.07
C ASP A 665 -14.46 -0.14 32.78
N GLY A 666 -14.36 -1.45 32.49
CA GLY A 666 -14.91 -2.05 31.28
C GLY A 666 -14.13 -1.80 29.98
N VAL A 667 -12.97 -1.14 30.05
CA VAL A 667 -12.08 -0.90 28.91
C VAL A 667 -10.94 -1.91 28.93
N PHE A 668 -10.80 -2.69 27.86
CA PHE A 668 -9.68 -3.59 27.64
C PHE A 668 -8.66 -2.95 26.71
N THR A 669 -7.43 -2.77 27.19
CA THR A 669 -6.33 -2.17 26.43
C THR A 669 -5.43 -3.25 25.86
N PHE A 670 -5.28 -3.24 24.55
CA PHE A 670 -4.48 -4.18 23.79
C PHE A 670 -3.30 -3.45 23.14
N LYS A 671 -2.10 -4.00 23.29
CA LYS A 671 -0.89 -3.48 22.64
C LYS A 671 -0.51 -4.39 21.48
N SER A 672 -0.05 -3.82 20.37
CA SER A 672 0.46 -4.58 19.24
C SER A 672 1.69 -5.41 19.66
N CYS A 673 1.78 -6.62 19.11
CA CYS A 673 2.92 -7.50 19.30
C CYS A 673 3.28 -8.17 17.97
N ASN A 674 4.48 -8.73 17.91
CA ASN A 674 5.04 -9.33 16.69
C ASN A 674 5.12 -10.87 16.77
N SER A 675 4.47 -11.49 17.73
CA SER A 675 4.45 -12.94 17.91
C SER A 675 3.18 -13.41 18.63
N ILE A 676 2.86 -14.70 18.50
CA ILE A 676 1.82 -15.37 19.27
C ILE A 676 2.46 -16.53 20.02
N GLU A 677 2.23 -16.61 21.31
CA GLU A 677 2.54 -17.79 22.11
C GLU A 677 1.33 -18.73 22.12
N ALA A 678 1.58 -20.02 21.98
CA ALA A 678 0.53 -21.03 22.01
C ALA A 678 -0.34 -20.95 23.26
N CYS A 679 -1.63 -21.19 23.08
CA CYS A 679 -2.64 -21.26 24.16
C CYS A 679 -2.92 -19.93 24.90
N LYS A 680 -2.30 -18.82 24.51
CA LYS A 680 -2.61 -17.48 25.06
C LYS A 680 -3.66 -16.76 24.20
N PRO A 681 -4.48 -15.88 24.82
CA PRO A 681 -5.50 -15.14 24.10
C PRO A 681 -4.95 -13.87 23.43
N TYR A 682 -5.35 -13.64 22.17
CA TYR A 682 -4.96 -12.47 21.35
C TYR A 682 -6.15 -11.93 20.58
N VAL A 683 -5.98 -10.72 20.06
CA VAL A 683 -6.84 -10.15 19.00
C VAL A 683 -6.01 -10.00 17.73
N PHE A 684 -6.57 -10.39 16.59
CA PHE A 684 -5.99 -10.18 15.27
C PHE A 684 -6.93 -9.34 14.40
N ILE A 685 -6.37 -8.37 13.71
CA ILE A 685 -7.11 -7.51 12.77
C ILE A 685 -6.39 -7.60 11.42
N ALA A 686 -7.02 -8.25 10.44
CA ALA A 686 -6.49 -8.33 9.06
C ALA A 686 -6.63 -6.99 8.35
N ASN A 687 -5.66 -6.64 7.48
CA ASN A 687 -5.66 -5.38 6.73
C ASN A 687 -6.59 -5.40 5.52
N SER A 688 -6.86 -6.57 4.92
CA SER A 688 -7.77 -6.70 3.79
C SER A 688 -9.19 -6.30 4.15
N THR A 689 -9.93 -5.72 3.21
CA THR A 689 -11.37 -5.43 3.34
C THR A 689 -12.23 -6.61 2.92
N GLU A 690 -11.66 -7.56 2.20
CA GLU A 690 -12.34 -8.76 1.72
C GLU A 690 -12.25 -9.91 2.72
N LYS A 691 -13.12 -10.91 2.55
CA LYS A 691 -13.07 -12.16 3.28
C LYS A 691 -11.77 -12.88 2.90
N CYS A 692 -10.83 -13.00 3.81
CA CYS A 692 -9.56 -13.64 3.55
C CYS A 692 -9.52 -15.08 4.08
N LEU A 693 -8.66 -15.89 3.47
CA LEU A 693 -8.30 -17.20 4.00
C LEU A 693 -7.58 -17.05 5.33
N SER A 694 -7.64 -18.10 6.15
CA SER A 694 -6.91 -18.14 7.41
C SER A 694 -5.43 -17.83 7.18
N PRO A 695 -4.88 -16.80 7.81
CA PRO A 695 -3.44 -16.53 7.74
C PRO A 695 -2.61 -17.57 8.51
N PHE A 696 -3.27 -18.48 9.23
CA PHE A 696 -2.65 -19.51 10.08
C PHE A 696 -2.73 -20.92 9.47
N ARG A 697 -2.70 -21.01 8.14
CA ARG A 697 -2.69 -22.26 7.39
C ARG A 697 -1.46 -23.11 7.70
N ASN A 698 -1.61 -24.41 7.52
CA ASN A 698 -0.53 -25.39 7.61
C ASN A 698 0.21 -25.34 8.96
N LYS A 699 -0.51 -25.05 10.04
CA LYS A 699 0.02 -25.08 11.41
C LYS A 699 -0.41 -26.35 12.10
N THR A 700 0.56 -27.08 12.65
CA THR A 700 0.27 -28.27 13.47
C THR A 700 -0.37 -27.87 14.79
N VAL A 701 -1.49 -28.48 15.11
CA VAL A 701 -2.20 -28.30 16.37
C VAL A 701 -1.45 -28.98 17.51
N LEU A 702 -1.05 -28.19 18.51
CA LEU A 702 -0.42 -28.70 19.72
C LEU A 702 -1.47 -28.98 20.80
N SER A 703 -1.27 -30.02 21.59
CA SER A 703 -2.09 -30.25 22.79
C SER A 703 -1.70 -29.27 23.89
N GLY A 704 -2.68 -28.64 24.50
CA GLY A 704 -2.47 -27.71 25.62
C GLY A 704 -3.78 -27.12 26.15
N ASN A 705 -3.73 -26.59 27.35
CA ASN A 705 -4.84 -25.84 27.93
C ASN A 705 -4.68 -24.33 27.65
N ALA A 706 -5.79 -23.64 27.48
CA ALA A 706 -5.76 -22.19 27.34
C ALA A 706 -5.23 -21.51 28.62
N ILE A 707 -4.33 -20.54 28.43
CA ILE A 707 -3.72 -19.75 29.51
C ILE A 707 -4.39 -18.37 29.51
N PRO A 708 -5.26 -18.03 30.47
CA PRO A 708 -5.95 -16.76 30.48
C PRO A 708 -5.01 -15.60 30.83
N ALA A 709 -5.32 -14.41 30.30
CA ALA A 709 -4.73 -13.14 30.70
C ALA A 709 -5.66 -12.42 31.69
N THR A 710 -5.24 -12.26 32.94
CA THR A 710 -6.04 -11.64 33.99
C THR A 710 -5.38 -10.35 34.47
N ILE A 711 -6.14 -9.27 34.54
CA ILE A 711 -5.70 -7.96 35.02
C ILE A 711 -6.79 -7.44 35.98
N GLY A 712 -6.49 -7.42 37.28
CA GLY A 712 -7.46 -7.04 38.34
C GLY A 712 -8.69 -7.95 38.28
N ASP A 713 -9.85 -7.34 38.15
CA ASP A 713 -11.15 -8.03 38.13
C ASP A 713 -11.57 -8.50 36.71
N TYR A 714 -10.68 -8.36 35.73
CA TYR A 714 -10.94 -8.65 34.31
C TYR A 714 -10.08 -9.81 33.82
N THR A 715 -10.71 -10.73 33.09
CA THR A 715 -10.01 -11.85 32.46
C THR A 715 -10.34 -11.92 30.98
N PHE A 716 -9.33 -12.02 30.13
CA PHE A 716 -9.43 -12.37 28.73
C PHE A 716 -8.93 -13.80 28.56
N ALA A 717 -9.83 -14.72 28.25
CA ALA A 717 -9.57 -16.16 28.24
C ALA A 717 -9.84 -16.79 26.89
N GLY A 718 -9.00 -17.77 26.53
CA GLY A 718 -9.14 -18.54 25.30
C GLY A 718 -9.88 -19.86 25.51
N THR A 719 -10.23 -20.53 24.39
CA THR A 719 -10.80 -21.87 24.37
C THR A 719 -10.02 -22.77 23.43
N MET A 720 -9.69 -23.96 23.82
CA MET A 720 -9.05 -24.97 22.99
C MET A 720 -10.04 -25.97 22.38
N ALA A 721 -11.28 -25.97 22.89
CA ALA A 721 -12.39 -26.76 22.39
C ALA A 721 -13.67 -25.90 22.40
N LYS A 722 -14.73 -26.35 21.75
CA LYS A 722 -16.05 -25.73 21.85
C LYS A 722 -16.57 -25.84 23.28
N VAL A 723 -16.89 -24.73 23.92
CA VAL A 723 -17.38 -24.67 25.30
C VAL A 723 -18.64 -23.81 25.41
N THR A 724 -19.47 -24.09 26.42
CA THR A 724 -20.56 -23.19 26.81
C THR A 724 -20.14 -22.49 28.09
N LYS A 725 -20.21 -21.16 28.12
CA LYS A 725 -19.95 -20.33 29.30
C LYS A 725 -21.22 -19.64 29.76
N VAL A 726 -21.41 -19.61 31.07
CA VAL A 726 -22.54 -18.94 31.72
C VAL A 726 -22.00 -17.84 32.62
N SER A 727 -22.84 -16.83 32.89
CA SER A 727 -22.59 -15.88 33.99
C SER A 727 -23.06 -16.50 35.30
N THR A 728 -22.28 -16.32 36.34
CA THR A 728 -22.58 -16.78 37.72
C THR A 728 -22.86 -15.59 38.65
N ALA A 729 -23.16 -15.85 39.92
CA ALA A 729 -23.28 -14.79 40.93
C ALA A 729 -22.00 -14.03 41.17
N GLU A 730 -20.84 -14.66 40.99
CA GLU A 730 -19.53 -14.10 41.23
C GLU A 730 -18.85 -13.54 39.97
N THR A 731 -19.19 -14.08 38.79
CA THR A 731 -18.54 -13.69 37.54
C THR A 731 -19.53 -13.50 36.39
N SER A 732 -19.38 -12.43 35.63
CA SER A 732 -20.07 -12.17 34.39
C SER A 732 -19.22 -12.56 33.20
N CYS A 733 -19.76 -13.36 32.26
CA CYS A 733 -19.09 -13.81 31.07
C CYS A 733 -19.64 -13.07 29.83
N PHE A 734 -18.77 -12.66 28.91
CA PHE A 734 -19.12 -11.91 27.70
C PHE A 734 -18.39 -12.47 26.48
N ILE A 735 -19.02 -12.41 25.32
CA ILE A 735 -18.37 -12.57 24.02
C ILE A 735 -18.35 -11.25 23.26
N TYR A 736 -17.34 -11.06 22.43
CA TYR A 736 -17.29 -9.95 21.49
C TYR A 736 -17.83 -10.38 20.14
N THR A 737 -18.86 -9.65 19.68
CA THR A 737 -19.48 -9.87 18.36
C THR A 737 -18.79 -8.96 17.36
N ALA A 738 -18.14 -9.57 16.35
CA ALA A 738 -17.40 -8.86 15.34
C ALA A 738 -18.28 -8.10 14.35
N ALA A 739 -19.57 -8.48 14.26
CA ALA A 739 -20.50 -7.91 13.29
C ALA A 739 -20.92 -6.48 13.63
N ASP A 740 -21.13 -6.20 14.91
CA ASP A 740 -21.60 -4.91 15.43
C ASP A 740 -20.63 -4.25 16.43
N GLY A 741 -19.54 -4.91 16.73
CA GLY A 741 -18.51 -4.38 17.64
C GLY A 741 -18.93 -4.34 19.11
N SER A 742 -19.91 -5.14 19.50
CA SER A 742 -20.47 -5.15 20.86
C SER A 742 -20.01 -6.31 21.72
N PHE A 743 -20.19 -6.17 23.06
CA PHE A 743 -20.03 -7.26 24.03
C PHE A 743 -21.40 -7.80 24.42
N VAL A 744 -21.61 -9.09 24.21
CA VAL A 744 -22.85 -9.78 24.59
C VAL A 744 -22.62 -10.60 25.85
N LYS A 745 -23.40 -10.30 26.90
CA LYS A 745 -23.36 -11.03 28.17
C LYS A 745 -23.98 -12.42 28.02
N ALA A 746 -23.30 -13.43 28.56
CA ALA A 746 -23.83 -14.77 28.62
C ALA A 746 -24.99 -14.87 29.63
N ASN A 747 -26.08 -15.53 29.24
CA ASN A 747 -27.21 -15.83 30.12
C ASN A 747 -26.77 -16.78 31.24
N SER A 748 -27.32 -16.63 32.44
CA SER A 748 -27.03 -17.50 33.58
C SER A 748 -27.50 -18.94 33.43
N ASN A 749 -28.53 -19.18 32.63
CA ASN A 749 -29.11 -20.50 32.43
C ASN A 749 -28.65 -21.18 31.13
N ALA A 750 -28.85 -20.48 29.98
CA ALA A 750 -28.52 -21.04 28.67
C ALA A 750 -27.05 -20.83 28.28
N GLY A 751 -26.39 -19.80 28.84
CA GLY A 751 -25.01 -19.45 28.54
C GLY A 751 -24.82 -18.95 27.13
N VAL A 752 -23.54 -18.88 26.72
CA VAL A 752 -23.10 -18.59 25.36
C VAL A 752 -22.10 -19.65 24.87
N VAL A 753 -22.30 -20.12 23.65
CA VAL A 753 -21.43 -21.12 23.02
C VAL A 753 -20.24 -20.40 22.39
N ILE A 754 -19.04 -20.80 22.80
CA ILE A 754 -17.76 -20.27 22.29
C ILE A 754 -17.10 -21.38 21.50
N PRO A 755 -16.87 -21.19 20.19
CA PRO A 755 -16.13 -22.17 19.38
C PRO A 755 -14.70 -22.39 19.87
N ALA A 756 -14.09 -23.49 19.47
CA ALA A 756 -12.67 -23.73 19.71
C ALA A 756 -11.81 -22.58 19.14
N TYR A 757 -10.68 -22.32 19.78
CA TYR A 757 -9.66 -21.35 19.37
C TYR A 757 -10.17 -19.90 19.29
N ARG A 758 -11.21 -19.58 20.06
CA ARG A 758 -11.77 -18.23 20.27
C ARG A 758 -11.46 -17.77 21.69
N CYS A 759 -11.78 -16.50 21.96
CA CYS A 759 -11.66 -15.95 23.30
C CYS A 759 -12.98 -15.36 23.79
N TYR A 760 -13.08 -15.23 25.09
CA TYR A 760 -14.18 -14.60 25.79
C TYR A 760 -13.64 -13.71 26.92
N PHE A 761 -14.49 -12.86 27.45
CA PHE A 761 -14.17 -11.92 28.50
C PHE A 761 -14.94 -12.29 29.76
N GLN A 762 -14.30 -12.17 30.90
CA GLN A 762 -14.93 -12.32 32.21
C GLN A 762 -14.63 -11.10 33.06
N THR A 763 -15.63 -10.71 33.88
CA THR A 763 -15.47 -9.71 34.94
C THR A 763 -15.98 -10.28 36.25
N LYS A 764 -15.49 -9.84 37.37
CA LYS A 764 -16.18 -10.05 38.65
C LYS A 764 -17.55 -9.38 38.59
N SER A 765 -18.51 -9.89 39.37
CA SER A 765 -19.92 -9.44 39.32
C SER A 765 -20.12 -7.98 39.68
N ASP A 766 -19.25 -7.42 40.51
CA ASP A 766 -19.20 -6.03 40.98
C ASP A 766 -18.33 -5.10 40.11
N ALA A 767 -17.59 -5.66 39.13
CA ALA A 767 -16.80 -4.87 38.21
C ALA A 767 -17.61 -4.35 37.03
N ALA A 768 -17.19 -3.26 36.42
CA ALA A 768 -17.83 -2.71 35.22
C ALA A 768 -17.85 -3.73 34.07
N ALA A 769 -18.99 -3.86 33.37
CA ALA A 769 -19.11 -4.74 32.21
C ALA A 769 -18.16 -4.30 31.07
N PRO A 770 -17.63 -5.23 30.23
CA PRO A 770 -16.86 -4.88 29.06
C PRO A 770 -17.62 -3.92 28.14
N ALA A 771 -17.02 -2.77 27.83
CA ALA A 771 -17.64 -1.73 27.04
C ALA A 771 -16.82 -1.40 25.77
N LYS A 772 -15.46 -1.54 25.84
CA LYS A 772 -14.58 -1.09 24.75
C LYS A 772 -13.27 -1.88 24.71
N MET A 773 -12.80 -2.15 23.49
CA MET A 773 -11.40 -2.52 23.24
C MET A 773 -10.62 -1.30 22.71
N GLN A 774 -9.53 -0.95 23.38
CA GLN A 774 -8.61 0.09 22.95
C GLN A 774 -7.33 -0.55 22.44
N PHE A 775 -6.81 -0.06 21.30
CA PHE A 775 -5.62 -0.61 20.65
C PHE A 775 -4.49 0.40 20.62
N ILE A 776 -3.29 -0.02 21.05
CA ILE A 776 -2.06 0.78 21.05
C ILE A 776 -1.11 0.14 20.04
N ASN A 777 -0.67 0.91 19.03
CA ASN A 777 0.32 0.49 18.05
C ASN A 777 1.71 0.97 18.47
N GLU A 778 2.73 0.13 18.37
CA GLU A 778 4.12 0.51 18.70
C GLU A 778 4.77 1.49 17.71
N SER A 779 4.15 1.78 16.56
CA SER A 779 4.73 2.61 15.49
C SER A 779 4.66 4.13 15.72
N THR A 780 4.15 4.60 16.84
CA THR A 780 4.31 5.99 17.26
C THR A 780 5.32 6.02 18.39
N GLY A 781 6.50 6.56 18.12
CA GLY A 781 7.57 6.78 19.10
C GLY A 781 7.19 7.77 20.20
N LEU A 782 6.06 7.54 20.86
CA LEU A 782 5.79 8.03 22.20
C LEU A 782 6.43 7.00 23.13
N SER A 783 7.60 7.37 23.66
CA SER A 783 8.16 6.74 24.84
C SER A 783 7.03 6.43 25.82
N THR A 784 6.98 5.21 26.28
CA THR A 784 6.19 4.74 27.41
C THR A 784 6.12 5.85 28.46
N LEU A 785 4.99 6.55 28.53
CA LEU A 785 4.61 7.17 29.81
C LEU A 785 4.40 5.99 30.76
N THR A 786 5.45 5.61 31.42
CA THR A 786 5.34 4.91 32.69
C THR A 786 4.41 5.79 33.52
N LEU A 787 3.18 5.32 33.73
CA LEU A 787 2.34 5.92 34.77
C LEU A 787 3.10 5.73 36.08
N TYR A 788 3.90 6.73 36.39
CA TYR A 788 4.37 6.86 37.77
C TYR A 788 3.10 7.00 38.61
N GLU A 789 2.98 6.22 39.62
CA GLU A 789 2.06 6.46 40.73
C GLU A 789 2.54 7.73 41.48
N ASP A 790 2.73 8.82 40.75
CA ASP A 790 3.07 10.09 41.38
C ASP A 790 1.76 10.79 41.78
N ASP A 791 1.85 11.47 42.89
CA ASP A 791 0.73 12.23 43.46
C ASP A 791 0.57 13.60 42.75
N ASN A 792 1.00 13.71 41.50
CA ASN A 792 0.93 14.95 40.75
C ASN A 792 -0.43 15.09 40.03
N ILE A 793 -0.83 16.34 39.83
CA ILE A 793 -2.03 16.73 39.10
C ILE A 793 -1.62 17.23 37.71
N TYR A 794 -2.35 16.77 36.72
CA TYR A 794 -2.14 17.14 35.34
C TYR A 794 -3.41 17.76 34.76
N THR A 795 -3.25 18.66 33.78
CA THR A 795 -4.36 19.08 32.92
C THR A 795 -4.80 17.91 32.02
N LEU A 796 -5.95 18.02 31.35
CA LEU A 796 -6.39 17.05 30.35
C LEU A 796 -5.41 16.94 29.16
N GLN A 797 -4.53 17.92 28.96
CA GLN A 797 -3.49 17.97 27.95
C GLN A 797 -2.14 17.39 28.43
N GLY A 798 -2.08 16.90 29.69
CA GLY A 798 -0.88 16.25 30.25
C GLY A 798 0.15 17.20 30.88
N VAL A 799 -0.18 18.49 31.06
CA VAL A 799 0.72 19.45 31.75
C VAL A 799 0.66 19.21 33.24
N CYS A 800 1.80 18.98 33.87
CA CYS A 800 1.91 18.83 35.33
C CYS A 800 1.70 20.18 36.02
N LEU A 801 0.73 20.24 36.95
CA LEU A 801 0.37 21.43 37.73
C LEU A 801 0.89 21.39 39.17
N GLY A 802 1.58 20.32 39.57
CA GLY A 802 2.10 20.11 40.89
C GLY A 802 1.51 18.91 41.63
N ARG A 803 1.78 18.76 42.90
CA ARG A 803 1.29 17.64 43.72
C ARG A 803 -0.19 17.78 44.08
N ARG A 804 -0.87 16.68 44.38
CA ARG A 804 -2.29 16.61 44.75
C ARG A 804 -2.67 17.57 45.88
N SER A 805 -1.73 17.88 46.77
CA SER A 805 -1.91 18.89 47.83
C SER A 805 -2.21 20.29 47.28
N ALA A 806 -1.82 20.60 46.05
CA ALA A 806 -2.08 21.87 45.40
C ALA A 806 -3.46 21.93 44.69
N LEU A 807 -4.27 20.86 44.77
CA LEU A 807 -5.59 20.84 44.10
C LEU A 807 -6.51 21.97 44.63
N SER A 808 -6.39 22.34 45.89
CA SER A 808 -7.15 23.44 46.50
C SER A 808 -6.89 24.81 45.85
N ASP A 809 -5.74 24.98 45.25
CA ASP A 809 -5.27 26.26 44.69
C ASP A 809 -5.53 26.41 43.18
N LEU A 810 -5.96 25.32 42.51
CA LEU A 810 -6.25 25.30 41.07
C LEU A 810 -7.68 25.83 40.81
N PRO A 811 -7.97 26.38 39.62
CA PRO A 811 -9.31 26.76 39.20
C PRO A 811 -10.29 25.59 39.19
N LYS A 812 -11.60 25.84 39.26
CA LYS A 812 -12.61 24.77 39.07
C LYS A 812 -12.44 24.16 37.65
N GLY A 813 -12.30 22.85 37.59
CA GLY A 813 -12.05 22.17 36.34
C GLY A 813 -11.85 20.64 36.50
N ILE A 814 -11.62 19.97 35.37
CA ILE A 814 -11.30 18.54 35.35
C ILE A 814 -9.78 18.37 35.22
N TYR A 815 -9.21 17.60 36.11
CA TYR A 815 -7.78 17.31 36.20
C TYR A 815 -7.53 15.81 36.16
N ILE A 816 -6.29 15.40 35.93
CA ILE A 816 -5.85 14.00 35.99
C ILE A 816 -4.89 13.85 37.19
N CYS A 817 -5.15 12.90 38.09
CA CYS A 817 -4.25 12.51 39.14
C CYS A 817 -4.26 10.99 39.28
N LYS A 818 -3.08 10.37 39.38
CA LYS A 818 -2.92 8.90 39.40
C LYS A 818 -3.70 8.21 38.24
N GLY A 819 -3.67 8.82 37.07
CA GLY A 819 -4.38 8.32 35.85
C GLY A 819 -5.91 8.44 35.90
N ARG A 820 -6.50 9.07 36.92
CA ARG A 820 -7.95 9.26 37.08
C ARG A 820 -8.35 10.73 36.91
N LYS A 821 -9.50 10.96 36.27
CA LYS A 821 -10.10 12.29 36.23
C LYS A 821 -10.63 12.67 37.62
N ILE A 822 -10.25 13.83 38.10
CA ILE A 822 -10.78 14.43 39.33
C ILE A 822 -11.42 15.77 38.96
N LEU A 823 -12.56 16.05 39.57
CA LEU A 823 -13.28 17.33 39.42
C LEU A 823 -12.97 18.19 40.63
N LYS A 824 -12.57 19.45 40.40
CA LYS A 824 -12.46 20.46 41.44
C LYS A 824 -13.61 21.44 41.36
#